data_5519d836826dc0657a7040007edf798b
#
_entry.id   5519d836826dc0657a7040007edf798b
#
_cell.length_a   1.000
_cell.length_b   1.000
_cell.length_c   1.000
_cell.angle_alpha   90.00
_cell.angle_beta   90.00
_cell.angle_gamma   90.00
#
_symmetry.space_group_name_H-M   'P 1'
#
loop_
_entity.id
_entity.type
_entity.pdbx_description
1 polymer ?
#
loop_
_entity_poly.entity_id
_entity_poly.type
_entity_poly.pdbx_seq_one_letter_code
_entity_poly.pdbx_strand_id
1 'polypeptide(L)'
;VAWAPEKVEGSAAARTEGEAEPDAHLVPPAVRAESGAALRDAPGLTALETLRLLESGPRGLTEAQAEERLLRYGENTLPERRPAGRPWRFVHSLRDPFTTVLLCLALVSAAVASWGTACVIAVLVVVSAVLRTSGEYRAERSTAALRELIATTATVQRRAPSGGAAREIPVDQLVPGDVIRLGPGDLVPADLRLLRASGLTVRQAVLTGESAPVAKYPVDAREGSATGTYDGPGLFERPELCFQGSSVASGSATAVVLATGAETLFGGTYGRPGGRGAGPGAPGTRGVPGPRKAPRRPRESAFDRSVNGISWTLIRFMLLTPPLVLMANAALRGRGLETLPFAVAVAVGLTPEMLPVIVTTALARGAALLARGGEVIVKRLPALHDLGAIDVLCTDKTGTLTQDRPVLDCSLAPDGRPAPEPLHWAAVNSLWTLQLAELPTPDALDEAILEAAEDDFDELLAYEGVAALPFDPVRRTSCAVIRTDAVTVGGPGPRLGVHTLVVKGAPEDVLERCAGVREDGRDTDLDEAARARLTRVVADRTADGLRLLAVAVAERPARPGRAYTPADERGLTLVGFVGLRDALAPTAAAACAGLARRGVAVKVLTGDHPGTVTHVCRELGLDTGPGAVLTADRIDGLTDGELARLASRTTAFARCTPEHKARIVGALRAGDGTARTAAGRKAVDRTGADHAVADRTGAPPRTVGFLGDGVNDLPALHACDVGIAPRDAVHVTREAADVVLASKDLNAIDGAIVAGRRSTANIATYLRITLSSNLGNVIAMLGAGLLLPFLPMLPAQVLVQNLCFDAVQLAFAFDRPGPAALRRPAVLRPADLLRYITGFGLLNAAADLATFGVLVLAVHGSGHPGGQDAFHAGWFTENLLTQALVMYLLRAGRHSAEGRAPGPIRGAVCALAVIGLLLPPSPLGPLLGMSALPPLYYGLLAAVLVLYGAGLAWAKRRYDGRVAAEPRP
;
A
#
# COMPACT_ATOMS: atom_id res chain seq x y z
N VAL A 1 -13.53 19.87 21.28
CA VAL A 1 -14.12 19.18 22.44
C VAL A 1 -13.45 17.81 22.49
N ALA A 2 -12.59 17.59 23.49
CA ALA A 2 -11.81 16.37 23.66
C ALA A 2 -12.75 15.21 24.07
N TRP A 3 -12.75 14.15 23.26
CA TRP A 3 -13.45 12.90 23.58
C TRP A 3 -12.46 11.97 24.28
N ALA A 4 -12.67 11.74 25.59
CA ALA A 4 -11.98 10.72 26.36
C ALA A 4 -12.79 9.41 26.30
N PRO A 5 -12.19 8.23 26.09
CA PRO A 5 -12.92 6.99 26.11
C PRO A 5 -13.23 6.60 27.57
N GLU A 6 -14.50 6.38 27.85
CA GLU A 6 -15.00 5.76 29.07
C GLU A 6 -14.39 4.38 29.26
N LYS A 7 -13.77 4.16 30.41
CA LYS A 7 -13.30 2.84 30.86
C LYS A 7 -14.52 1.97 31.20
N VAL A 8 -14.79 0.97 30.39
CA VAL A 8 -15.61 -0.17 30.79
C VAL A 8 -14.72 -1.11 31.61
N GLU A 9 -14.84 -1.08 32.91
CA GLU A 9 -14.33 -2.12 33.81
C GLU A 9 -15.17 -3.39 33.67
N GLY A 10 -14.69 -4.32 32.86
CA GLY A 10 -15.19 -5.67 32.73
C GLY A 10 -14.25 -6.64 33.40
N SER A 11 -14.69 -7.18 34.54
CA SER A 11 -14.13 -8.24 35.34
C SER A 11 -13.28 -9.26 34.58
N ALA A 12 -11.95 -9.27 34.83
CA ALA A 12 -11.04 -10.33 34.45
C ALA A 12 -11.20 -11.50 35.43
N ALA A 13 -12.07 -12.45 35.10
CA ALA A 13 -12.06 -13.77 35.73
C ALA A 13 -10.92 -14.58 35.13
N ALA A 14 -9.99 -15.04 35.97
CA ALA A 14 -8.90 -15.93 35.63
C ALA A 14 -9.45 -17.21 34.96
N ARG A 15 -9.14 -17.41 33.70
CA ARG A 15 -9.36 -18.70 33.02
C ARG A 15 -8.16 -19.60 33.24
N THR A 16 -8.39 -20.66 33.94
CA THR A 16 -7.49 -21.80 34.10
C THR A 16 -7.22 -22.45 32.74
N GLU A 17 -5.93 -22.67 32.44
CA GLU A 17 -5.48 -23.47 31.30
C GLU A 17 -5.97 -24.91 31.44
N GLY A 18 -6.77 -25.39 30.47
CA GLY A 18 -7.04 -26.81 30.40
C GLY A 18 -8.36 -27.27 29.83
N GLU A 19 -9.08 -26.48 29.02
CA GLU A 19 -10.18 -27.03 28.22
C GLU A 19 -9.95 -26.70 26.72
N ALA A 20 -9.85 -27.78 25.94
CA ALA A 20 -9.83 -27.71 24.49
C ALA A 20 -11.15 -27.07 24.01
N GLU A 21 -11.11 -25.85 23.44
CA GLU A 21 -12.27 -25.27 22.78
C GLU A 21 -12.77 -26.23 21.70
N PRO A 22 -14.08 -26.57 21.67
CA PRO A 22 -14.65 -27.33 20.58
C PRO A 22 -14.49 -26.55 19.26
N ASP A 23 -14.13 -27.24 18.18
CA ASP A 23 -13.98 -26.75 16.81
C ASP A 23 -15.25 -25.99 16.34
N ALA A 24 -15.42 -24.73 16.71
CA ALA A 24 -16.59 -23.89 16.45
C ALA A 24 -16.72 -23.40 15.00
N HIS A 25 -15.91 -23.91 14.06
CA HIS A 25 -15.87 -23.40 12.68
C HIS A 25 -16.17 -24.39 11.56
N LEU A 26 -16.77 -25.54 11.89
CA LEU A 26 -17.30 -26.47 10.88
C LEU A 26 -18.81 -26.30 10.81
N VAL A 27 -19.29 -25.42 9.91
CA VAL A 27 -20.72 -25.40 9.52
C VAL A 27 -21.11 -26.80 9.09
N PRO A 28 -22.20 -27.39 9.65
CA PRO A 28 -22.63 -28.74 9.30
C PRO A 28 -22.88 -28.87 7.78
N PRO A 29 -22.54 -29.99 7.14
CA PRO A 29 -22.71 -30.16 5.70
C PRO A 29 -24.16 -29.97 5.21
N ALA A 30 -25.17 -30.19 6.05
CA ALA A 30 -26.56 -29.92 5.74
C ALA A 30 -26.85 -28.41 5.55
N VAL A 31 -26.23 -27.55 6.36
CA VAL A 31 -26.42 -26.07 6.28
C VAL A 31 -25.71 -25.52 5.03
N ARG A 32 -24.56 -26.12 4.65
CA ARG A 32 -23.86 -25.77 3.38
C ARG A 32 -24.69 -26.09 2.13
N ALA A 33 -25.50 -27.13 2.18
CA ALA A 33 -26.39 -27.50 1.06
C ALA A 33 -27.54 -26.49 0.88
N GLU A 34 -28.00 -25.84 1.94
CA GLU A 34 -29.13 -24.89 1.90
C GLU A 34 -28.74 -23.55 1.25
N SER A 35 -27.58 -22.94 1.61
CA SER A 35 -27.12 -21.66 1.01
C SER A 35 -26.68 -21.82 -0.44
N GLY A 36 -26.00 -22.90 -0.76
CA GLY A 36 -25.65 -23.24 -2.14
C GLY A 36 -26.85 -23.50 -3.03
N ALA A 37 -27.97 -24.01 -2.46
CA ALA A 37 -29.24 -24.16 -3.16
C ALA A 37 -29.88 -22.78 -3.44
N ALA A 38 -29.88 -21.86 -2.47
CA ALA A 38 -30.44 -20.53 -2.64
C ALA A 38 -29.76 -19.75 -3.79
N LEU A 39 -28.45 -19.86 -3.96
CA LEU A 39 -27.72 -19.23 -5.05
C LEU A 39 -28.05 -19.86 -6.42
N ARG A 40 -28.29 -21.17 -6.47
CA ARG A 40 -28.65 -21.91 -7.70
C ARG A 40 -30.08 -21.63 -8.14
N ASP A 41 -30.98 -21.49 -7.18
CA ASP A 41 -32.42 -21.32 -7.44
C ASP A 41 -32.77 -19.83 -7.66
N ALA A 42 -31.98 -18.89 -7.14
CA ALA A 42 -32.22 -17.46 -7.23
C ALA A 42 -32.48 -16.92 -8.65
N PRO A 43 -31.82 -17.38 -9.73
CA PRO A 43 -32.10 -16.91 -11.10
C PRO A 43 -33.50 -17.22 -11.62
N GLY A 44 -34.14 -18.24 -11.09
CA GLY A 44 -35.50 -18.64 -11.49
C GLY A 44 -36.63 -18.08 -10.66
N LEU A 45 -36.31 -17.37 -9.56
CA LEU A 45 -37.27 -16.84 -8.61
C LEU A 45 -37.46 -15.33 -8.80
N THR A 46 -38.63 -14.81 -8.47
CA THR A 46 -38.86 -13.37 -8.34
C THR A 46 -38.18 -12.82 -7.07
N ALA A 47 -38.01 -11.49 -6.96
CA ALA A 47 -37.46 -10.85 -5.77
C ALA A 47 -38.21 -11.24 -4.48
N LEU A 48 -39.56 -11.28 -4.54
CA LEU A 48 -40.41 -11.68 -3.41
C LEU A 48 -40.29 -13.17 -3.05
N GLU A 49 -40.20 -14.06 -4.03
CA GLU A 49 -39.98 -15.51 -3.81
C GLU A 49 -38.59 -15.75 -3.18
N THR A 50 -37.55 -15.02 -3.62
CA THR A 50 -36.22 -15.08 -3.01
C THR A 50 -36.24 -14.63 -1.54
N LEU A 51 -36.91 -13.53 -1.23
CA LEU A 51 -37.09 -13.08 0.16
C LEU A 51 -37.84 -14.13 1.01
N ARG A 52 -38.87 -14.78 0.45
CA ARG A 52 -39.59 -15.87 1.15
C ARG A 52 -38.70 -17.10 1.36
N LEU A 53 -37.93 -17.50 0.35
CA LEU A 53 -36.99 -18.62 0.46
C LEU A 53 -35.97 -18.39 1.57
N LEU A 54 -35.51 -17.14 1.72
CA LEU A 54 -34.55 -16.74 2.75
C LEU A 54 -35.24 -16.38 4.09
N GLU A 55 -36.55 -16.59 4.23
CA GLU A 55 -37.33 -16.20 5.42
C GLU A 55 -37.07 -14.76 5.86
N SER A 56 -36.90 -13.86 4.88
CA SER A 56 -36.62 -12.44 5.06
C SER A 56 -37.75 -11.58 4.49
N GLY A 57 -37.70 -10.29 4.71
CA GLY A 57 -38.66 -9.34 4.18
C GLY A 57 -37.99 -8.13 3.50
N PRO A 58 -38.77 -7.26 2.82
CA PRO A 58 -38.23 -6.07 2.15
C PRO A 58 -37.54 -5.08 3.10
N ARG A 59 -37.82 -5.17 4.40
CA ARG A 59 -37.20 -4.37 5.48
C ARG A 59 -36.06 -5.10 6.20
N GLY A 60 -35.62 -6.25 5.68
CA GLY A 60 -34.58 -7.09 6.25
C GLY A 60 -34.99 -7.93 7.45
N LEU A 61 -34.01 -8.53 8.09
CA LEU A 61 -34.12 -9.38 9.29
C LEU A 61 -34.28 -8.53 10.57
N THR A 62 -34.74 -9.15 11.64
CA THR A 62 -34.58 -8.59 12.99
C THR A 62 -33.18 -8.90 13.52
N GLU A 63 -32.70 -8.14 14.52
CA GLU A 63 -31.37 -8.36 15.11
C GLU A 63 -31.21 -9.77 15.68
N ALA A 64 -32.22 -10.25 16.41
CA ALA A 64 -32.21 -11.60 16.96
C ALA A 64 -32.13 -12.70 15.88
N GLN A 65 -32.83 -12.50 14.75
CA GLN A 65 -32.72 -13.43 13.61
C GLN A 65 -31.35 -13.39 12.96
N ALA A 66 -30.72 -12.21 12.88
CA ALA A 66 -29.37 -12.06 12.33
C ALA A 66 -28.32 -12.71 13.23
N GLU A 67 -28.45 -12.57 14.57
CA GLU A 67 -27.56 -13.24 15.52
C GLU A 67 -27.70 -14.77 15.46
N GLU A 68 -28.95 -15.28 15.41
CA GLU A 68 -29.20 -16.72 15.24
C GLU A 68 -28.58 -17.26 13.95
N ARG A 69 -28.70 -16.49 12.84
CA ARG A 69 -28.11 -16.85 11.55
C ARG A 69 -26.60 -16.76 11.56
N LEU A 70 -26.03 -15.80 12.25
CA LEU A 70 -24.58 -15.69 12.41
C LEU A 70 -24.00 -16.92 13.13
N LEU A 71 -24.70 -17.42 14.15
CA LEU A 71 -24.33 -18.68 14.81
C LEU A 71 -24.50 -19.91 13.91
N ARG A 72 -25.52 -19.90 13.02
CA ARG A 72 -25.81 -21.01 12.10
C ARG A 72 -24.90 -21.04 10.88
N TYR A 73 -24.69 -19.92 10.20
CA TYR A 73 -23.93 -19.82 8.94
C TYR A 73 -22.46 -19.46 9.17
N GLY A 74 -22.11 -18.91 10.33
CA GLY A 74 -20.79 -18.39 10.64
C GLY A 74 -20.54 -16.98 10.08
N GLU A 75 -19.35 -16.47 10.34
CA GLU A 75 -18.91 -15.16 9.86
C GLU A 75 -18.72 -15.15 8.34
N ASN A 76 -19.04 -14.01 7.70
CA ASN A 76 -18.80 -13.80 6.28
C ASN A 76 -17.32 -13.52 6.01
N THR A 77 -16.48 -14.49 6.30
CA THR A 77 -15.04 -14.48 6.06
C THR A 77 -14.69 -15.56 5.03
N LEU A 78 -13.82 -15.19 4.08
CA LEU A 78 -13.26 -16.19 3.17
C LEU A 78 -12.35 -17.11 3.98
N PRO A 79 -12.34 -18.43 3.68
CA PRO A 79 -11.44 -19.35 4.36
C PRO A 79 -10.00 -18.93 4.07
N GLU A 80 -9.45 -18.06 4.92
CA GLU A 80 -8.02 -17.76 4.89
C GLU A 80 -7.26 -19.08 5.07
N ARG A 81 -6.19 -19.26 4.32
CA ARG A 81 -5.23 -20.32 4.59
C ARG A 81 -4.80 -20.12 6.03
N ARG A 82 -5.29 -20.98 6.94
CA ARG A 82 -4.86 -20.98 8.34
C ARG A 82 -3.35 -20.85 8.34
N PRO A 83 -2.79 -19.86 9.03
CA PRO A 83 -1.34 -19.73 9.12
C PRO A 83 -0.82 -21.08 9.59
N ALA A 84 0.11 -21.66 8.82
CA ALA A 84 0.64 -22.97 9.08
C ALA A 84 1.05 -23.08 10.54
N GLY A 85 0.63 -24.15 11.23
CA GLY A 85 0.90 -24.37 12.65
C GLY A 85 2.39 -24.28 12.94
N ARG A 86 2.79 -23.89 14.15
CA ARG A 86 4.17 -23.77 14.58
C ARG A 86 5.08 -24.93 14.13
N PRO A 87 4.67 -26.23 14.25
CA PRO A 87 5.51 -27.34 13.83
C PRO A 87 5.73 -27.38 12.31
N TRP A 88 4.72 -27.05 11.52
CA TRP A 88 4.84 -27.04 10.07
C TRP A 88 5.73 -25.90 9.56
N ARG A 89 5.68 -24.73 10.21
CA ARG A 89 6.59 -23.61 9.94
C ARG A 89 8.02 -23.94 10.28
N PHE A 90 8.26 -24.62 11.39
CA PHE A 90 9.58 -25.12 11.75
C PHE A 90 10.11 -26.07 10.67
N VAL A 91 9.33 -27.05 10.24
CA VAL A 91 9.71 -27.95 9.14
C VAL A 91 9.94 -27.19 7.83
N HIS A 92 9.13 -26.15 7.55
CA HIS A 92 9.32 -25.33 6.36
C HIS A 92 10.59 -24.46 6.44
N SER A 93 10.95 -23.96 7.62
CA SER A 93 12.21 -23.22 7.82
C SER A 93 13.46 -24.10 7.61
N LEU A 94 13.36 -25.40 7.79
CA LEU A 94 14.44 -26.35 7.47
C LEU A 94 14.67 -26.51 5.95
N ARG A 95 13.70 -26.14 5.10
CA ARG A 95 13.84 -26.14 3.64
C ARG A 95 14.46 -24.87 3.07
N ASP A 96 14.77 -23.91 3.93
CA ASP A 96 15.51 -22.72 3.52
C ASP A 96 16.88 -23.10 2.96
N PRO A 97 17.35 -22.48 1.85
CA PRO A 97 18.62 -22.82 1.23
C PRO A 97 19.80 -22.84 2.21
N PHE A 98 19.83 -21.89 3.14
CA PHE A 98 20.89 -21.78 4.16
C PHE A 98 20.82 -22.91 5.18
N THR A 99 19.67 -23.21 5.71
CA THR A 99 19.45 -24.32 6.65
C THR A 99 19.74 -25.66 5.99
N THR A 100 19.40 -25.82 4.71
CA THR A 100 19.70 -27.02 3.93
C THR A 100 21.23 -27.22 3.81
N VAL A 101 21.99 -26.16 3.55
CA VAL A 101 23.46 -26.22 3.49
C VAL A 101 24.05 -26.61 4.83
N LEU A 102 23.54 -26.04 5.94
CA LEU A 102 23.97 -26.42 7.31
C LEU A 102 23.68 -27.89 7.61
N LEU A 103 22.50 -28.40 7.22
CA LEU A 103 22.18 -29.84 7.38
C LEU A 103 23.08 -30.72 6.54
N CYS A 104 23.41 -30.35 5.32
CA CYS A 104 24.38 -31.04 4.46
C CYS A 104 25.76 -31.04 5.14
N LEU A 105 26.19 -29.93 5.75
CA LEU A 105 27.44 -29.83 6.48
C LEU A 105 27.45 -30.74 7.71
N ALA A 106 26.37 -30.80 8.49
CA ALA A 106 26.23 -31.71 9.61
C ALA A 106 26.40 -33.18 9.17
N LEU A 107 25.79 -33.51 8.03
CA LEU A 107 25.86 -34.85 7.43
C LEU A 107 27.30 -35.18 6.96
N VAL A 108 27.98 -34.26 6.32
CA VAL A 108 29.37 -34.37 5.90
C VAL A 108 30.28 -34.54 7.13
N SER A 109 30.11 -33.74 8.18
CA SER A 109 30.87 -33.84 9.44
C SER A 109 30.63 -35.19 10.13
N ALA A 110 29.41 -35.70 10.11
CA ALA A 110 29.12 -37.05 10.64
C ALA A 110 29.77 -38.15 9.78
N ALA A 111 29.78 -38.02 8.46
CA ALA A 111 30.40 -38.97 7.54
C ALA A 111 31.93 -39.03 7.71
N VAL A 112 32.57 -37.94 8.09
CA VAL A 112 34.00 -37.85 8.42
C VAL A 112 34.29 -38.23 9.89
N ALA A 113 33.32 -38.86 10.58
CA ALA A 113 33.38 -39.29 11.99
C ALA A 113 33.62 -38.15 13.01
N SER A 114 33.40 -36.90 12.66
CA SER A 114 33.46 -35.74 13.56
C SER A 114 32.13 -35.53 14.30
N TRP A 115 31.73 -36.48 15.14
CA TRP A 115 30.43 -36.48 15.84
C TRP A 115 30.17 -35.24 16.70
N GLY A 116 31.19 -34.73 17.37
CA GLY A 116 31.08 -33.52 18.19
C GLY A 116 30.68 -32.31 17.35
N THR A 117 31.33 -32.10 16.20
CA THR A 117 31.03 -31.02 15.27
C THR A 117 29.63 -31.18 14.66
N ALA A 118 29.23 -32.40 14.26
CA ALA A 118 27.92 -32.69 13.72
C ALA A 118 26.79 -32.37 14.71
N CYS A 119 26.94 -32.74 15.98
CA CYS A 119 26.01 -32.42 17.05
C CYS A 119 25.88 -30.92 17.30
N VAL A 120 27.00 -30.20 17.36
CA VAL A 120 26.98 -28.74 17.53
C VAL A 120 26.25 -28.08 16.37
N ILE A 121 26.53 -28.47 15.10
CA ILE A 121 25.82 -27.93 13.93
C ILE A 121 24.31 -28.22 14.00
N ALA A 122 23.93 -29.45 14.39
CA ALA A 122 22.52 -29.81 14.51
C ALA A 122 21.81 -28.96 15.58
N VAL A 123 22.42 -28.75 16.73
CA VAL A 123 21.88 -27.87 17.79
C VAL A 123 21.72 -26.43 17.28
N LEU A 124 22.73 -25.91 16.59
CA LEU A 124 22.70 -24.56 16.05
C LEU A 124 21.61 -24.38 14.98
N VAL A 125 21.42 -25.38 14.11
CA VAL A 125 20.30 -25.38 13.14
C VAL A 125 18.96 -25.30 13.88
N VAL A 126 18.77 -26.05 14.93
CA VAL A 126 17.53 -26.02 15.72
C VAL A 126 17.35 -24.65 16.38
N VAL A 127 18.37 -24.09 16.99
CA VAL A 127 18.31 -22.77 17.65
C VAL A 127 18.05 -21.67 16.65
N SER A 128 18.74 -21.66 15.50
CA SER A 128 18.52 -20.70 14.42
C SER A 128 17.09 -20.79 13.87
N ALA A 129 16.59 -22.00 13.60
CA ALA A 129 15.22 -22.23 13.13
C ALA A 129 14.18 -21.76 14.15
N VAL A 130 14.40 -21.95 15.44
CA VAL A 130 13.51 -21.48 16.53
C VAL A 130 13.50 -19.95 16.60
N LEU A 131 14.68 -19.30 16.57
CA LEU A 131 14.79 -17.85 16.60
C LEU A 131 14.08 -17.22 15.38
N ARG A 132 14.29 -17.78 14.20
CA ARG A 132 13.66 -17.34 12.95
C ARG A 132 12.15 -17.49 13.00
N THR A 133 11.65 -18.69 13.32
CA THR A 133 10.19 -18.96 13.43
C THR A 133 9.53 -18.07 14.48
N SER A 134 10.21 -17.82 15.60
CA SER A 134 9.72 -16.94 16.67
C SER A 134 9.66 -15.47 16.22
N GLY A 135 10.67 -15.02 15.47
CA GLY A 135 10.72 -13.67 14.91
C GLY A 135 9.61 -13.43 13.88
N GLU A 136 9.44 -14.36 12.93
CA GLU A 136 8.39 -14.32 11.91
C GLU A 136 6.98 -14.35 12.54
N TYR A 137 6.76 -15.22 13.53
CA TYR A 137 5.48 -15.29 14.24
C TYR A 137 5.11 -13.99 14.94
N ARG A 138 6.08 -13.33 15.61
CA ARG A 138 5.83 -12.03 16.26
C ARG A 138 5.51 -10.94 15.26
N ALA A 139 6.19 -10.91 14.13
CA ALA A 139 5.95 -9.94 13.06
C ALA A 139 4.56 -10.12 12.43
N GLU A 140 4.16 -11.37 12.13
CA GLU A 140 2.82 -11.67 11.60
C GLU A 140 1.70 -11.31 12.57
N ARG A 141 1.85 -11.64 13.86
CA ARG A 141 0.85 -11.28 14.88
C ARG A 141 0.68 -9.76 15.00
N SER A 142 1.77 -8.99 14.91
CA SER A 142 1.69 -7.54 14.90
C SER A 142 0.95 -7.03 13.65
N THR A 143 1.15 -7.67 12.50
CA THR A 143 0.48 -7.28 11.25
C THR A 143 -0.99 -7.67 11.24
N ALA A 144 -1.35 -8.85 11.80
CA ALA A 144 -2.75 -9.27 11.93
C ALA A 144 -3.54 -8.28 12.81
N ALA A 145 -3.01 -7.91 13.97
CA ALA A 145 -3.62 -6.92 14.85
C ALA A 145 -3.81 -5.53 14.17
N LEU A 146 -2.95 -5.17 13.21
CA LEU A 146 -3.10 -3.94 12.43
C LEU A 146 -4.21 -4.03 11.37
N ARG A 147 -4.44 -5.22 10.80
CA ARG A 147 -5.52 -5.45 9.82
C ARG A 147 -6.91 -5.37 10.46
N GLU A 148 -7.06 -5.83 11.70
CA GLU A 148 -8.32 -5.75 12.45
C GLU A 148 -8.79 -4.31 12.67
N LEU A 149 -7.88 -3.33 12.68
CA LEU A 149 -8.23 -1.91 12.79
C LEU A 149 -8.91 -1.33 11.53
N ILE A 150 -8.91 -2.06 10.41
CA ILE A 150 -9.53 -1.67 9.13
C ILE A 150 -10.65 -2.66 8.82
N ALA A 151 -11.67 -2.72 9.66
CA ALA A 151 -12.86 -3.52 9.36
C ALA A 151 -13.60 -2.92 8.15
N THR A 152 -13.88 -3.74 7.14
CA THR A 152 -14.74 -3.37 6.02
C THR A 152 -16.18 -3.39 6.51
N THR A 153 -16.94 -2.30 6.30
CA THR A 153 -18.34 -2.19 6.70
C THR A 153 -19.29 -2.32 5.51
N ALA A 154 -20.52 -2.70 5.76
CA ALA A 154 -21.60 -2.72 4.77
C ALA A 154 -22.84 -2.03 5.37
N THR A 155 -23.56 -1.26 4.54
CA THR A 155 -24.81 -0.59 4.93
C THR A 155 -25.96 -1.58 4.89
N VAL A 156 -26.45 -1.99 6.05
CA VAL A 156 -27.51 -3.00 6.20
C VAL A 156 -28.79 -2.37 6.72
N GLN A 157 -29.90 -2.81 6.19
CA GLN A 157 -31.25 -2.49 6.66
C GLN A 157 -31.80 -3.66 7.46
N ARG A 158 -31.89 -3.54 8.78
CA ARG A 158 -32.52 -4.51 9.68
C ARG A 158 -33.75 -3.90 10.34
N ARG A 159 -34.73 -4.76 10.67
CA ARG A 159 -35.97 -4.35 11.31
C ARG A 159 -35.71 -3.98 12.76
N ALA A 160 -36.01 -2.74 13.17
CA ALA A 160 -36.00 -2.30 14.56
C ALA A 160 -37.42 -1.92 15.01
N PRO A 161 -37.74 -2.01 16.33
CA PRO A 161 -39.07 -1.61 16.87
C PRO A 161 -39.42 -0.14 16.64
N SER A 162 -38.40 0.73 16.44
CA SER A 162 -38.55 2.18 16.28
C SER A 162 -38.49 2.67 14.80
N GLY A 163 -38.66 1.74 13.83
CA GLY A 163 -38.47 2.09 12.40
C GLY A 163 -37.03 1.78 11.94
N GLY A 164 -36.89 0.87 10.98
CA GLY A 164 -35.58 0.37 10.54
C GLY A 164 -34.76 1.40 9.75
N ALA A 165 -33.87 2.11 10.41
CA ALA A 165 -32.85 2.91 9.76
C ALA A 165 -31.73 2.02 9.20
N ALA A 166 -31.18 2.36 8.02
CA ALA A 166 -29.98 1.73 7.51
C ALA A 166 -28.80 2.04 8.45
N ARG A 167 -27.98 1.03 8.76
CA ARG A 167 -26.79 1.19 9.60
C ARG A 167 -25.58 0.48 9.01
N GLU A 168 -24.41 0.93 9.31
CA GLU A 168 -23.18 0.25 8.97
C GLU A 168 -22.89 -0.86 9.98
N ILE A 169 -22.58 -2.05 9.47
CA ILE A 169 -22.08 -3.18 10.26
C ILE A 169 -20.79 -3.73 9.62
N PRO A 170 -19.89 -4.36 10.37
CA PRO A 170 -18.77 -5.10 9.82
C PRO A 170 -19.23 -6.17 8.83
N VAL A 171 -18.51 -6.32 7.70
CA VAL A 171 -18.86 -7.26 6.63
C VAL A 171 -18.87 -8.72 7.12
N ASP A 172 -18.06 -9.05 8.11
CA ASP A 172 -17.99 -10.37 8.73
C ASP A 172 -19.30 -10.77 9.46
N GLN A 173 -20.12 -9.78 9.88
CA GLN A 173 -21.41 -9.98 10.53
C GLN A 173 -22.62 -10.07 9.57
N LEU A 174 -22.34 -10.05 8.25
CA LEU A 174 -23.39 -10.26 7.25
C LEU A 174 -23.85 -11.71 7.21
N VAL A 175 -25.16 -11.91 7.11
CA VAL A 175 -25.78 -13.23 7.03
C VAL A 175 -26.74 -13.34 5.84
N PRO A 176 -26.98 -14.55 5.30
CA PRO A 176 -28.00 -14.76 4.27
C PRO A 176 -29.38 -14.27 4.72
N GLY A 177 -30.03 -13.46 3.87
CA GLY A 177 -31.31 -12.81 4.16
C GLY A 177 -31.21 -11.37 4.66
N ASP A 178 -30.01 -10.84 4.96
CA ASP A 178 -29.81 -9.42 5.22
C ASP A 178 -30.12 -8.60 3.94
N VAL A 179 -30.73 -7.42 4.13
CA VAL A 179 -30.97 -6.46 3.05
C VAL A 179 -29.90 -5.37 3.15
N ILE A 180 -29.14 -5.19 2.08
CA ILE A 180 -28.04 -4.20 2.03
C ILE A 180 -28.31 -3.14 0.99
N ARG A 181 -27.69 -1.97 1.17
CA ARG A 181 -27.65 -0.90 0.18
C ARG A 181 -26.26 -0.84 -0.43
N LEU A 182 -26.22 -0.60 -1.75
CA LEU A 182 -24.99 -0.42 -2.52
C LEU A 182 -25.01 0.95 -3.17
N GLY A 183 -23.88 1.66 -3.09
CA GLY A 183 -23.60 2.93 -3.73
C GLY A 183 -22.33 2.89 -4.60
N PRO A 184 -22.06 3.96 -5.34
CA PRO A 184 -20.83 4.05 -6.17
C PRO A 184 -19.57 3.88 -5.33
N GLY A 185 -18.67 3.00 -5.78
CA GLY A 185 -17.42 2.70 -5.07
C GLY A 185 -17.51 1.62 -3.99
N ASP A 186 -18.71 1.08 -3.71
CA ASP A 186 -18.85 -0.02 -2.77
C ASP A 186 -18.32 -1.34 -3.39
N LEU A 187 -17.71 -2.16 -2.53
CA LEU A 187 -17.45 -3.56 -2.85
C LEU A 187 -18.69 -4.38 -2.51
N VAL A 188 -19.04 -5.28 -3.42
CA VAL A 188 -20.09 -6.28 -3.18
C VAL A 188 -19.59 -7.27 -2.13
N PRO A 189 -20.15 -7.25 -0.90
CA PRO A 189 -19.56 -7.95 0.25
C PRO A 189 -19.90 -9.44 0.33
N ALA A 190 -20.88 -9.88 -0.45
CA ALA A 190 -21.42 -11.24 -0.49
C ALA A 190 -22.08 -11.49 -1.84
N ASP A 191 -22.59 -12.69 -2.12
CA ASP A 191 -23.40 -12.92 -3.30
C ASP A 191 -24.82 -12.41 -3.06
N LEU A 192 -25.31 -11.56 -3.97
CA LEU A 192 -26.50 -10.75 -3.78
C LEU A 192 -27.51 -10.93 -4.91
N ARG A 193 -28.80 -10.78 -4.58
CA ARG A 193 -29.88 -10.55 -5.54
C ARG A 193 -30.42 -9.13 -5.40
N LEU A 194 -30.53 -8.43 -6.50
CA LEU A 194 -31.07 -7.09 -6.56
C LEU A 194 -32.59 -7.08 -6.30
N LEU A 195 -33.02 -6.21 -5.40
CA LEU A 195 -34.43 -5.91 -5.13
C LEU A 195 -34.89 -4.65 -5.86
N ARG A 196 -34.03 -3.62 -5.86
CA ARG A 196 -34.19 -2.35 -6.57
C ARG A 196 -32.83 -1.89 -7.08
N ALA A 197 -32.80 -1.21 -8.22
CA ALA A 197 -31.59 -0.60 -8.74
C ALA A 197 -31.94 0.66 -9.57
N SER A 198 -31.09 1.67 -9.50
CA SER A 198 -31.19 2.90 -10.29
C SER A 198 -29.83 3.12 -10.97
N GLY A 199 -29.76 2.90 -12.29
CA GLY A 199 -28.54 3.10 -13.07
C GLY A 199 -27.32 2.29 -12.63
N LEU A 200 -27.53 1.13 -11.98
CA LEU A 200 -26.44 0.33 -11.42
C LEU A 200 -25.56 -0.28 -12.50
N THR A 201 -24.26 -0.03 -12.43
CA THR A 201 -23.24 -0.74 -13.18
C THR A 201 -22.20 -1.33 -12.25
N VAL A 202 -21.74 -2.55 -12.52
CA VAL A 202 -20.84 -3.30 -11.64
C VAL A 202 -19.63 -3.80 -12.44
N ARG A 203 -18.42 -3.62 -11.89
CA ARG A 203 -17.19 -4.19 -12.44
C ARG A 203 -16.95 -5.57 -11.85
N GLN A 204 -16.84 -6.57 -12.70
CA GLN A 204 -16.66 -7.98 -12.32
C GLN A 204 -15.26 -8.52 -12.70
N ALA A 205 -14.28 -7.63 -12.90
CA ALA A 205 -12.94 -7.97 -13.39
C ALA A 205 -12.22 -9.07 -12.59
N VAL A 206 -12.48 -9.15 -11.29
CA VAL A 206 -11.88 -10.17 -10.40
C VAL A 206 -12.42 -11.57 -10.73
N LEU A 207 -13.64 -11.67 -11.20
CA LEU A 207 -14.33 -12.94 -11.47
C LEU A 207 -14.23 -13.34 -12.94
N THR A 208 -14.44 -12.39 -13.87
CA THR A 208 -14.50 -12.64 -15.32
C THR A 208 -13.20 -12.33 -16.04
N GLY A 209 -12.32 -11.51 -15.44
CA GLY A 209 -11.13 -10.96 -16.09
C GLY A 209 -11.40 -9.76 -17.01
N GLU A 210 -12.66 -9.39 -17.22
CA GLU A 210 -13.06 -8.25 -18.05
C GLU A 210 -13.24 -6.99 -17.21
N SER A 211 -12.65 -5.88 -17.66
CA SER A 211 -12.67 -4.61 -16.92
C SER A 211 -13.88 -3.72 -17.21
N ALA A 212 -14.65 -4.01 -18.26
CA ALA A 212 -15.82 -3.22 -18.64
C ALA A 212 -16.92 -3.34 -17.58
N PRO A 213 -17.56 -2.23 -17.16
CA PRO A 213 -18.72 -2.27 -16.28
C PRO A 213 -19.91 -2.94 -16.97
N VAL A 214 -20.63 -3.78 -16.22
CA VAL A 214 -21.83 -4.49 -16.67
C VAL A 214 -23.05 -3.87 -16.00
N ALA A 215 -24.08 -3.54 -16.77
CA ALA A 215 -25.35 -3.02 -16.24
C ALA A 215 -26.09 -4.12 -15.47
N LYS A 216 -26.58 -3.78 -14.27
CA LYS A 216 -27.32 -4.66 -13.38
C LYS A 216 -28.65 -4.05 -12.98
N TYR A 217 -29.71 -4.83 -13.04
CA TYR A 217 -31.08 -4.39 -12.72
C TYR A 217 -31.93 -5.55 -12.24
N PRO A 218 -32.97 -5.30 -11.41
CA PRO A 218 -33.87 -6.36 -10.97
C PRO A 218 -34.71 -6.88 -12.15
N VAL A 219 -34.89 -8.18 -12.24
CA VAL A 219 -35.73 -8.85 -13.24
C VAL A 219 -36.84 -9.57 -12.50
N ASP A 220 -38.09 -9.14 -12.72
CA ASP A 220 -39.29 -9.72 -12.07
C ASP A 220 -40.10 -10.65 -13.00
N ALA A 221 -39.71 -10.78 -14.27
CA ALA A 221 -40.48 -11.55 -15.23
C ALA A 221 -39.99 -12.97 -15.42
N ARG A 222 -40.91 -13.93 -15.38
CA ARG A 222 -40.72 -15.30 -15.83
C ARG A 222 -40.70 -15.36 -17.37
N GLU A 223 -39.79 -14.72 -18.05
CA GLU A 223 -39.61 -14.98 -19.48
C GLU A 223 -38.60 -16.12 -19.70
N GLY A 224 -39.13 -17.30 -20.07
CA GLY A 224 -38.35 -18.43 -20.56
C GLY A 224 -37.80 -19.34 -19.46
N SER A 225 -38.69 -20.09 -18.81
CA SER A 225 -38.33 -21.24 -17.99
C SER A 225 -37.65 -22.32 -18.84
N ALA A 226 -36.34 -22.28 -18.92
CA ALA A 226 -35.54 -23.44 -19.23
C ALA A 226 -35.13 -24.10 -17.90
N THR A 227 -35.80 -25.17 -17.56
CA THR A 227 -35.42 -26.11 -16.48
C THR A 227 -34.08 -26.75 -16.83
N GLY A 228 -32.99 -26.05 -16.51
CA GLY A 228 -31.65 -26.58 -16.67
C GLY A 228 -30.82 -26.14 -15.45
N THR A 229 -30.19 -27.11 -14.82
CA THR A 229 -29.15 -26.93 -13.81
C THR A 229 -28.09 -25.97 -14.34
N TYR A 230 -28.07 -24.73 -13.79
CA TYR A 230 -27.13 -23.67 -14.20
C TYR A 230 -25.78 -23.86 -13.52
N ASP A 231 -24.92 -24.67 -14.10
CA ASP A 231 -23.48 -24.72 -13.87
C ASP A 231 -22.77 -24.23 -15.15
N GLY A 232 -22.82 -22.92 -15.44
CA GLY A 232 -22.24 -22.42 -16.68
C GLY A 232 -21.81 -20.95 -16.66
N PRO A 233 -20.99 -20.50 -17.64
CA PRO A 233 -20.42 -19.15 -17.73
C PRO A 233 -21.44 -18.01 -17.84
N GLY A 234 -22.71 -18.27 -18.12
CA GLY A 234 -23.77 -17.27 -18.19
C GLY A 234 -24.26 -16.72 -16.84
N LEU A 235 -23.76 -17.21 -15.70
CA LEU A 235 -24.22 -16.74 -14.37
C LEU A 235 -23.76 -15.29 -14.10
N PHE A 236 -22.59 -14.89 -14.56
CA PHE A 236 -22.06 -13.53 -14.41
C PHE A 236 -22.80 -12.47 -15.26
N GLU A 237 -23.43 -12.91 -16.34
CA GLU A 237 -24.20 -12.06 -17.25
C GLU A 237 -25.60 -11.74 -16.74
N ARG A 238 -26.08 -12.47 -15.71
CA ARG A 238 -27.40 -12.27 -15.11
C ARG A 238 -27.52 -10.85 -14.54
N PRO A 239 -28.49 -10.05 -14.99
CA PRO A 239 -28.61 -8.67 -14.56
C PRO A 239 -29.08 -8.52 -13.12
N GLU A 240 -29.80 -9.47 -12.57
CA GLU A 240 -30.36 -9.47 -11.21
C GLU A 240 -29.36 -9.91 -10.12
N LEU A 241 -28.20 -10.43 -10.48
CA LEU A 241 -27.20 -10.96 -9.53
C LEU A 241 -25.94 -10.11 -9.49
N CYS A 242 -25.45 -9.89 -8.27
CA CYS A 242 -24.13 -9.31 -7.99
C CYS A 242 -23.33 -10.27 -7.12
N PHE A 243 -22.03 -10.43 -7.42
CA PHE A 243 -21.18 -11.45 -6.80
C PHE A 243 -20.10 -10.81 -5.93
N GLN A 244 -19.73 -11.50 -4.85
CA GLN A 244 -18.67 -11.08 -3.93
C GLN A 244 -17.37 -10.77 -4.69
N GLY A 245 -16.71 -9.66 -4.33
CA GLY A 245 -15.46 -9.21 -4.94
C GLY A 245 -15.66 -8.32 -6.18
N SER A 246 -16.90 -8.11 -6.63
CA SER A 246 -17.23 -7.09 -7.63
C SER A 246 -17.29 -5.71 -6.99
N SER A 247 -17.17 -4.63 -7.78
CA SER A 247 -17.29 -3.25 -7.30
C SER A 247 -18.35 -2.47 -8.07
N VAL A 248 -19.11 -1.64 -7.37
CA VAL A 248 -20.09 -0.75 -7.99
C VAL A 248 -19.37 0.38 -8.71
N ALA A 249 -19.59 0.52 -10.02
CA ALA A 249 -18.98 1.59 -10.82
C ALA A 249 -19.83 2.84 -10.84
N SER A 250 -21.16 2.70 -10.94
CA SER A 250 -22.14 3.80 -10.90
C SER A 250 -23.52 3.32 -10.46
N GLY A 251 -24.39 4.25 -10.09
CA GLY A 251 -25.76 3.97 -9.67
C GLY A 251 -25.87 3.44 -8.24
N SER A 252 -27.07 3.14 -7.81
CA SER A 252 -27.38 2.64 -6.48
C SER A 252 -28.32 1.43 -6.53
N ALA A 253 -28.28 0.59 -5.49
CA ALA A 253 -29.15 -0.57 -5.39
C ALA A 253 -29.48 -0.96 -3.95
N THR A 254 -30.63 -1.65 -3.80
CA THR A 254 -30.96 -2.41 -2.62
C THR A 254 -30.98 -3.89 -2.99
N ALA A 255 -30.30 -4.74 -2.23
CA ALA A 255 -30.13 -6.16 -2.54
C ALA A 255 -30.27 -7.03 -1.29
N VAL A 256 -30.65 -8.30 -1.48
CA VAL A 256 -30.67 -9.30 -0.41
C VAL A 256 -29.47 -10.21 -0.52
N VAL A 257 -28.85 -10.54 0.61
CA VAL A 257 -27.71 -11.45 0.70
C VAL A 257 -28.20 -12.90 0.48
N LEU A 258 -27.61 -13.58 -0.52
CA LEU A 258 -27.91 -14.98 -0.86
C LEU A 258 -26.96 -15.95 -0.17
N ALA A 259 -25.66 -15.68 -0.24
CA ALA A 259 -24.60 -16.53 0.28
C ALA A 259 -23.45 -15.70 0.83
N THR A 260 -22.78 -16.20 1.89
CA THR A 260 -21.68 -15.53 2.60
C THR A 260 -20.45 -16.44 2.70
N GLY A 261 -19.27 -15.85 2.84
CA GLY A 261 -18.01 -16.53 3.12
C GLY A 261 -17.62 -17.61 2.11
N ALA A 262 -17.38 -18.81 2.59
CA ALA A 262 -16.96 -19.95 1.76
C ALA A 262 -18.04 -20.46 0.78
N GLU A 263 -19.28 -20.05 0.96
CA GLU A 263 -20.43 -20.48 0.14
C GLU A 263 -20.71 -19.55 -1.02
N THR A 264 -20.10 -18.37 -1.05
CA THR A 264 -20.14 -17.47 -2.20
C THR A 264 -19.45 -18.13 -3.40
N LEU A 265 -19.82 -17.70 -4.59
CA LEU A 265 -19.17 -18.16 -5.83
C LEU A 265 -17.66 -17.95 -5.81
N PHE A 266 -17.24 -16.79 -5.28
CA PHE A 266 -15.84 -16.45 -5.08
C PHE A 266 -15.17 -17.37 -4.05
N GLY A 267 -15.77 -17.59 -2.91
CA GLY A 267 -15.28 -18.47 -1.83
C GLY A 267 -15.19 -19.94 -2.27
N GLY A 268 -16.18 -20.43 -3.01
CA GLY A 268 -16.21 -21.80 -3.56
C GLY A 268 -15.12 -22.07 -4.60
N THR A 269 -14.76 -21.05 -5.40
CA THR A 269 -13.75 -21.18 -6.46
C THR A 269 -12.32 -21.01 -5.92
N TYR A 270 -12.09 -20.08 -4.99
CA TYR A 270 -10.76 -19.75 -4.47
C TYR A 270 -10.47 -20.33 -3.09
N GLY A 271 -11.48 -20.78 -2.34
CA GLY A 271 -11.35 -21.30 -0.97
C GLY A 271 -10.98 -22.80 -0.87
N ARG A 272 -10.97 -23.58 -1.94
CA ARG A 272 -10.60 -25.01 -1.87
C ARG A 272 -9.09 -25.22 -1.78
N PRO A 273 -8.57 -25.96 -0.77
CA PRO A 273 -7.16 -26.32 -0.70
C PRO A 273 -6.81 -27.28 -1.85
N GLY A 274 -6.11 -26.81 -2.86
CA GLY A 274 -5.66 -27.64 -3.99
C GLY A 274 -6.18 -27.23 -5.37
N GLY A 275 -7.05 -26.24 -5.45
CA GLY A 275 -7.51 -25.66 -6.71
C GLY A 275 -6.38 -24.88 -7.39
N ARG A 276 -5.54 -25.54 -8.18
CA ARG A 276 -4.83 -24.90 -9.27
C ARG A 276 -5.91 -24.29 -10.15
N GLY A 277 -5.83 -22.98 -10.44
CA GLY A 277 -6.79 -22.25 -11.26
C GLY A 277 -7.07 -22.94 -12.60
N ALA A 278 -8.04 -23.82 -12.55
CA ALA A 278 -8.76 -24.33 -13.71
C ALA A 278 -10.04 -23.50 -13.75
N GLY A 279 -10.09 -22.49 -14.63
CA GLY A 279 -11.36 -21.96 -15.06
C GLY A 279 -12.27 -23.11 -15.48
N PRO A 280 -13.61 -22.98 -15.38
CA PRO A 280 -14.53 -24.03 -15.72
C PRO A 280 -14.45 -24.36 -17.22
N GLY A 281 -13.58 -25.30 -17.55
CA GLY A 281 -13.55 -25.96 -18.84
C GLY A 281 -14.56 -27.10 -18.81
N ALA A 282 -15.72 -26.89 -19.41
CA ALA A 282 -16.65 -27.97 -19.69
C ALA A 282 -15.96 -29.05 -20.55
N PRO A 283 -16.18 -30.35 -20.32
CA PRO A 283 -15.66 -31.42 -21.18
C PRO A 283 -16.44 -31.42 -22.50
N GLY A 284 -15.84 -30.96 -23.59
CA GLY A 284 -16.39 -31.25 -24.92
C GLY A 284 -16.28 -30.20 -26.01
N THR A 285 -15.48 -29.14 -25.92
CA THR A 285 -15.23 -28.30 -27.13
C THR A 285 -13.73 -28.11 -27.37
N ARG A 286 -13.23 -28.79 -28.41
CA ARG A 286 -11.95 -28.49 -29.04
C ARG A 286 -12.05 -27.12 -29.68
N GLY A 287 -11.73 -26.06 -28.95
CA GLY A 287 -11.63 -24.69 -29.44
C GLY A 287 -10.16 -24.24 -29.48
N VAL A 288 -9.81 -23.55 -30.54
CA VAL A 288 -8.52 -22.97 -30.90
C VAL A 288 -7.89 -22.24 -29.69
N PRO A 289 -6.59 -22.45 -29.38
CA PRO A 289 -5.95 -21.75 -28.28
C PRO A 289 -5.75 -20.27 -28.64
N GLY A 290 -6.58 -19.39 -28.10
CA GLY A 290 -6.30 -17.96 -28.07
C GLY A 290 -5.01 -17.67 -27.28
N PRO A 291 -4.28 -16.59 -27.55
CA PRO A 291 -3.04 -16.27 -26.86
C PRO A 291 -3.28 -16.13 -25.36
N ARG A 292 -2.81 -17.12 -24.61
CA ARG A 292 -2.79 -17.08 -23.14
C ARG A 292 -1.99 -15.85 -22.71
N LYS A 293 -2.68 -14.78 -22.29
CA LYS A 293 -2.02 -13.74 -21.49
C LYS A 293 -1.53 -14.44 -20.22
N ALA A 294 -0.21 -14.59 -20.12
CA ALA A 294 0.44 -15.11 -18.92
C ALA A 294 -0.10 -14.32 -17.69
N PRO A 295 -0.37 -14.99 -16.55
CA PRO A 295 -0.75 -14.29 -15.34
C PRO A 295 0.30 -13.22 -15.07
N ARG A 296 -0.13 -11.95 -14.96
CA ARG A 296 0.76 -10.85 -14.60
C ARG A 296 1.40 -11.26 -13.26
N ARG A 297 2.70 -11.57 -13.29
CA ARG A 297 3.50 -11.75 -12.06
C ARG A 297 3.26 -10.54 -11.17
N PRO A 298 3.07 -10.74 -9.84
CA PRO A 298 3.05 -9.62 -8.90
C PRO A 298 4.24 -8.73 -9.22
N ARG A 299 4.01 -7.43 -9.41
CA ARG A 299 5.09 -6.49 -9.73
C ARG A 299 6.04 -6.48 -8.53
N GLU A 300 7.30 -6.88 -8.76
CA GLU A 300 8.35 -6.80 -7.75
C GLU A 300 8.50 -5.35 -7.30
N SER A 301 8.40 -5.12 -5.99
CA SER A 301 8.62 -3.79 -5.39
C SER A 301 10.10 -3.37 -5.58
N ALA A 302 10.40 -2.09 -5.39
CA ALA A 302 11.78 -1.60 -5.41
C ALA A 302 12.62 -2.32 -4.34
N PHE A 303 12.00 -2.67 -3.23
CA PHE A 303 12.59 -3.45 -2.14
C PHE A 303 12.93 -4.87 -2.58
N ASP A 304 11.99 -5.62 -3.18
CA ASP A 304 12.22 -7.00 -3.61
C ASP A 304 13.37 -7.08 -4.62
N ARG A 305 13.45 -6.13 -5.53
CA ARG A 305 14.56 -6.02 -6.51
C ARG A 305 15.92 -5.79 -5.83
N SER A 306 15.95 -4.92 -4.83
CA SER A 306 17.20 -4.60 -4.10
C SER A 306 17.65 -5.79 -3.24
N VAL A 307 16.75 -6.41 -2.49
CA VAL A 307 17.03 -7.57 -1.63
C VAL A 307 17.43 -8.78 -2.47
N ASN A 308 16.71 -9.08 -3.56
CA ASN A 308 17.04 -10.18 -4.46
C ASN A 308 18.41 -9.97 -5.12
N GLY A 309 18.74 -8.75 -5.54
CA GLY A 309 20.05 -8.42 -6.10
C GLY A 309 21.20 -8.65 -5.13
N ILE A 310 21.03 -8.24 -3.87
CA ILE A 310 22.01 -8.45 -2.79
C ILE A 310 22.13 -9.94 -2.47
N SER A 311 21.02 -10.64 -2.30
CA SER A 311 20.99 -12.08 -2.00
C SER A 311 21.71 -12.90 -3.08
N TRP A 312 21.49 -12.64 -4.36
CA TRP A 312 22.18 -13.31 -5.45
C TRP A 312 23.70 -13.05 -5.46
N THR A 313 24.12 -11.83 -5.12
CA THR A 313 25.55 -11.51 -5.02
C THR A 313 26.19 -12.30 -3.88
N LEU A 314 25.50 -12.39 -2.73
CA LEU A 314 25.98 -13.16 -1.59
C LEU A 314 26.06 -14.67 -1.86
N ILE A 315 25.05 -15.24 -2.50
CA ILE A 315 25.05 -16.65 -2.92
C ILE A 315 26.24 -16.96 -3.83
N ARG A 316 26.59 -16.07 -4.75
CA ARG A 316 27.78 -16.24 -5.60
C ARG A 316 29.06 -16.24 -4.78
N PHE A 317 29.21 -15.33 -3.82
CA PHE A 317 30.36 -15.32 -2.91
C PHE A 317 30.42 -16.59 -2.08
N MET A 318 29.32 -17.05 -1.52
CA MET A 318 29.22 -18.28 -0.73
C MET A 318 29.65 -19.52 -1.55
N LEU A 319 29.20 -19.61 -2.80
CA LEU A 319 29.56 -20.75 -3.68
C LEU A 319 31.03 -20.72 -4.14
N LEU A 320 31.63 -19.53 -4.27
CA LEU A 320 33.02 -19.38 -4.72
C LEU A 320 34.03 -19.59 -3.59
N THR A 321 33.66 -19.31 -2.33
CA THR A 321 34.60 -19.34 -1.21
C THR A 321 35.10 -20.76 -0.85
N PRO A 322 34.27 -21.82 -0.74
CA PRO A 322 34.76 -23.17 -0.39
C PRO A 322 35.80 -23.74 -1.37
N PRO A 323 35.56 -23.69 -2.70
CA PRO A 323 36.58 -24.13 -3.65
C PRO A 323 37.89 -23.35 -3.50
N LEU A 324 37.80 -22.02 -3.28
CA LEU A 324 38.98 -21.16 -3.13
C LEU A 324 39.77 -21.54 -1.86
N VAL A 325 39.10 -21.75 -0.74
CA VAL A 325 39.72 -22.18 0.54
C VAL A 325 40.34 -23.56 0.39
N LEU A 326 39.66 -24.51 -0.25
CA LEU A 326 40.17 -25.86 -0.51
C LEU A 326 41.41 -25.83 -1.41
N MET A 327 41.34 -25.09 -2.52
CA MET A 327 42.48 -24.93 -3.46
C MET A 327 43.69 -24.29 -2.77
N ALA A 328 43.49 -23.24 -1.98
CA ALA A 328 44.57 -22.58 -1.26
C ALA A 328 45.21 -23.53 -0.24
N ASN A 329 44.45 -24.28 0.54
CA ASN A 329 44.99 -25.26 1.48
C ASN A 329 45.64 -26.46 0.78
N ALA A 330 45.09 -26.95 -0.31
CA ALA A 330 45.68 -28.05 -1.09
C ALA A 330 46.97 -27.63 -1.73
N ALA A 331 47.03 -26.47 -2.40
CA ALA A 331 48.20 -25.99 -3.13
C ALA A 331 49.38 -25.60 -2.22
N LEU A 332 49.10 -25.02 -1.04
CA LEU A 332 50.12 -24.43 -0.21
C LEU A 332 50.58 -25.35 0.95
N ARG A 333 49.70 -26.32 1.34
CA ARG A 333 49.95 -27.18 2.53
C ARG A 333 49.77 -28.67 2.29
N GLY A 334 49.40 -29.10 1.10
CA GLY A 334 49.11 -30.49 0.79
C GLY A 334 47.95 -31.11 1.55
N ARG A 335 47.12 -30.30 2.23
CA ARG A 335 45.92 -30.74 2.93
C ARG A 335 44.74 -30.77 1.99
N GLY A 336 44.14 -31.94 1.78
CA GLY A 336 43.05 -32.15 0.82
C GLY A 336 41.68 -32.01 1.49
N LEU A 337 40.83 -33.01 1.30
CA LEU A 337 39.39 -33.01 1.72
C LEU A 337 39.19 -32.89 3.24
N GLU A 338 40.23 -33.10 4.07
CA GLU A 338 40.17 -32.89 5.53
C GLU A 338 39.79 -31.44 5.91
N THR A 339 40.07 -30.45 5.01
CA THR A 339 39.75 -29.04 5.21
C THR A 339 38.36 -28.68 4.75
N LEU A 340 37.63 -29.62 4.16
CA LEU A 340 36.27 -29.38 3.64
C LEU A 340 35.28 -28.87 4.72
N PRO A 341 35.19 -29.43 5.92
CA PRO A 341 34.29 -28.92 6.96
C PRO A 341 34.59 -27.48 7.35
N PHE A 342 35.88 -27.11 7.39
CA PHE A 342 36.28 -25.72 7.64
C PHE A 342 35.91 -24.78 6.50
N ALA A 343 36.17 -25.17 5.25
CA ALA A 343 35.84 -24.36 4.06
C ALA A 343 34.33 -24.09 3.98
N VAL A 344 33.53 -25.10 4.31
CA VAL A 344 32.07 -24.96 4.32
C VAL A 344 31.61 -24.12 5.51
N ALA A 345 32.21 -24.26 6.70
CA ALA A 345 31.90 -23.41 7.87
C ALA A 345 32.20 -21.92 7.57
N VAL A 346 33.29 -21.62 6.87
CA VAL A 346 33.64 -20.27 6.37
C VAL A 346 32.58 -19.75 5.40
N ALA A 347 32.12 -20.58 4.46
CA ALA A 347 31.10 -20.19 3.50
C ALA A 347 29.75 -19.90 4.15
N VAL A 348 29.37 -20.70 5.14
CA VAL A 348 28.14 -20.50 5.91
C VAL A 348 28.22 -19.21 6.73
N GLY A 349 29.37 -18.95 7.38
CA GLY A 349 29.60 -17.71 8.11
C GLY A 349 29.52 -16.43 7.27
N LEU A 350 29.61 -16.52 5.93
CA LEU A 350 29.39 -15.39 5.01
C LEU A 350 27.94 -15.05 4.80
N THR A 351 27.00 -15.89 5.18
CA THR A 351 25.57 -15.70 4.90
C THR A 351 24.89 -14.89 6.00
N PRO A 352 24.20 -13.80 5.67
CA PRO A 352 23.39 -13.07 6.65
C PRO A 352 22.07 -13.82 6.88
N GLU A 353 22.09 -14.88 7.67
CA GLU A 353 20.93 -15.74 7.94
C GLU A 353 19.76 -14.97 8.55
N MET A 354 20.04 -13.93 9.34
CA MET A 354 19.03 -13.11 10.01
C MET A 354 18.47 -11.96 9.16
N LEU A 355 18.90 -11.80 7.90
CA LEU A 355 18.40 -10.72 7.03
C LEU A 355 16.87 -10.69 6.93
N PRO A 356 16.16 -11.79 6.64
CA PRO A 356 14.69 -11.77 6.56
C PRO A 356 14.05 -11.37 7.89
N VAL A 357 14.59 -11.85 9.02
CA VAL A 357 14.06 -11.57 10.36
C VAL A 357 14.25 -10.09 10.74
N ILE A 358 15.41 -9.53 10.42
CA ILE A 358 15.69 -8.12 10.72
C ILE A 358 14.83 -7.20 9.84
N VAL A 359 14.67 -7.54 8.56
CA VAL A 359 13.82 -6.80 7.65
C VAL A 359 12.37 -6.79 8.16
N THR A 360 11.80 -7.96 8.42
CA THR A 360 10.42 -8.06 8.91
C THR A 360 10.25 -7.39 10.27
N THR A 361 11.19 -7.55 11.20
CA THR A 361 11.14 -6.92 12.53
C THR A 361 11.25 -5.39 12.44
N ALA A 362 12.14 -4.86 11.61
CA ALA A 362 12.31 -3.41 11.44
C ALA A 362 11.07 -2.78 10.81
N LEU A 363 10.48 -3.42 9.79
CA LEU A 363 9.26 -2.94 9.12
C LEU A 363 8.04 -3.09 10.05
N ALA A 364 7.85 -4.24 10.71
CA ALA A 364 6.75 -4.45 11.65
C ALA A 364 6.78 -3.45 12.82
N ARG A 365 7.99 -3.15 13.35
CA ARG A 365 8.17 -2.13 14.38
C ARG A 365 7.82 -0.73 13.86
N GLY A 366 8.27 -0.37 12.66
CA GLY A 366 7.93 0.90 12.02
C GLY A 366 6.42 1.07 11.85
N ALA A 367 5.74 0.04 11.33
CA ALA A 367 4.29 0.01 11.17
C ALA A 367 3.55 0.09 12.53
N ALA A 368 4.02 -0.64 13.56
CA ALA A 368 3.44 -0.59 14.89
C ALA A 368 3.59 0.77 15.57
N LEU A 369 4.70 1.49 15.33
CA LEU A 369 4.89 2.85 15.84
C LEU A 369 3.92 3.85 15.18
N LEU A 370 3.71 3.74 13.88
CA LEU A 370 2.74 4.56 13.14
C LEU A 370 1.30 4.30 13.62
N ALA A 371 0.93 3.03 13.75
CA ALA A 371 -0.41 2.66 14.21
C ALA A 371 -0.70 3.10 15.65
N ARG A 372 0.32 3.10 16.54
CA ARG A 372 0.18 3.63 17.91
C ARG A 372 -0.03 5.14 17.94
N GLY A 373 0.50 5.86 16.96
CA GLY A 373 0.22 7.28 16.75
C GLY A 373 -1.22 7.54 16.31
N GLY A 374 -1.96 6.49 15.87
CA GLY A 374 -3.35 6.59 15.46
C GLY A 374 -3.55 7.24 14.08
N GLU A 375 -2.47 7.65 13.40
CA GLU A 375 -2.57 8.46 12.18
C GLU A 375 -2.47 7.63 10.88
N VAL A 376 -1.73 6.50 10.90
CA VAL A 376 -1.42 5.73 9.69
C VAL A 376 -1.44 4.23 9.97
N ILE A 377 -2.14 3.48 9.14
CA ILE A 377 -2.21 2.01 9.19
C ILE A 377 -1.57 1.45 7.92
N VAL A 378 -0.53 0.63 8.08
CA VAL A 378 0.19 -0.02 6.98
C VAL A 378 -0.38 -1.41 6.76
N LYS A 379 -1.05 -1.65 5.62
CA LYS A 379 -1.64 -2.95 5.27
C LYS A 379 -0.61 -3.99 4.81
N ARG A 380 0.46 -3.53 4.12
CA ARG A 380 1.57 -4.38 3.66
C ARG A 380 2.89 -3.86 4.21
N LEU A 381 3.64 -4.68 4.94
CA LEU A 381 4.93 -4.28 5.53
C LEU A 381 5.95 -3.76 4.50
N PRO A 382 6.11 -4.36 3.29
CA PRO A 382 7.00 -3.83 2.26
C PRO A 382 6.67 -2.40 1.84
N ALA A 383 5.40 -1.98 1.87
CA ALA A 383 5.00 -0.63 1.54
C ALA A 383 5.63 0.44 2.45
N LEU A 384 5.96 0.08 3.70
CA LEU A 384 6.68 1.00 4.60
C LEU A 384 8.11 1.30 4.10
N HIS A 385 8.78 0.31 3.49
CA HIS A 385 10.07 0.54 2.85
C HIS A 385 9.94 1.44 1.62
N ASP A 386 8.94 1.14 0.77
CA ASP A 386 8.68 1.92 -0.44
C ASP A 386 8.29 3.36 -0.09
N LEU A 387 7.51 3.60 1.00
CA LEU A 387 7.27 4.93 1.58
C LEU A 387 8.59 5.66 1.93
N GLY A 388 9.55 4.95 2.52
CA GLY A 388 10.88 5.53 2.83
C GLY A 388 11.67 5.92 1.58
N ALA A 389 11.42 5.27 0.47
CA ALA A 389 12.07 5.48 -0.82
C ALA A 389 11.36 6.51 -1.71
N ILE A 390 10.13 6.95 -1.36
CA ILE A 390 9.36 7.90 -2.18
C ILE A 390 10.17 9.17 -2.45
N ASP A 391 10.23 9.55 -3.70
CA ASP A 391 10.77 10.82 -4.19
C ASP A 391 9.73 11.68 -4.93
N VAL A 392 8.59 11.08 -5.33
CA VAL A 392 7.43 11.76 -5.91
C VAL A 392 6.15 11.28 -5.23
N LEU A 393 5.35 12.20 -4.73
CA LEU A 393 3.98 11.95 -4.26
C LEU A 393 3.01 12.58 -5.25
N CYS A 394 2.25 11.73 -5.94
CA CYS A 394 1.12 12.15 -6.75
C CYS A 394 -0.14 12.15 -5.87
N THR A 395 -0.98 13.16 -6.01
CA THR A 395 -2.21 13.28 -5.23
C THR A 395 -3.34 13.80 -6.10
N ASP A 396 -4.56 13.37 -5.85
CA ASP A 396 -5.72 14.08 -6.35
C ASP A 396 -5.85 15.46 -5.65
N LYS A 397 -6.51 16.40 -6.27
CA LYS A 397 -6.78 17.72 -5.69
C LYS A 397 -7.94 17.66 -4.70
N THR A 398 -9.10 17.20 -5.19
CA THR A 398 -10.37 17.24 -4.47
C THR A 398 -10.38 16.26 -3.32
N GLY A 399 -10.88 16.70 -2.16
CA GLY A 399 -10.95 15.83 -0.99
C GLY A 399 -9.61 15.46 -0.32
N THR A 400 -8.50 15.93 -0.89
CA THR A 400 -7.14 15.64 -0.38
C THR A 400 -6.35 16.91 -0.07
N LEU A 401 -6.12 17.76 -1.08
CA LEU A 401 -5.47 19.07 -0.90
C LEU A 401 -6.50 20.14 -0.56
N THR A 402 -7.75 19.92 -0.94
CA THR A 402 -8.89 20.74 -0.59
C THR A 402 -9.83 20.00 0.35
N GLN A 403 -10.68 20.72 1.05
CA GLN A 403 -11.76 20.15 1.82
C GLN A 403 -12.78 19.48 0.89
N ASP A 404 -13.53 18.50 1.41
CA ASP A 404 -14.56 17.79 0.64
C ASP A 404 -15.80 18.66 0.37
N ARG A 405 -15.89 19.79 1.04
CA ARG A 405 -17.00 20.73 0.91
C ARG A 405 -16.54 21.98 0.19
N PRO A 406 -17.00 22.23 -1.07
CA PRO A 406 -16.87 23.52 -1.70
C PRO A 406 -17.72 24.53 -0.92
N VAL A 407 -17.33 25.79 -0.95
CA VAL A 407 -18.04 26.89 -0.32
C VAL A 407 -18.53 27.82 -1.43
N LEU A 408 -19.76 28.34 -1.30
CA LEU A 408 -20.24 29.37 -2.21
C LEU A 408 -19.39 30.62 -2.06
N ASP A 409 -18.84 31.12 -3.16
CA ASP A 409 -18.06 32.38 -3.20
C ASP A 409 -18.90 33.53 -3.77
N CYS A 410 -19.65 33.28 -4.84
CA CYS A 410 -20.42 34.32 -5.50
C CYS A 410 -21.60 33.76 -6.34
N SER A 411 -22.61 34.60 -6.53
CA SER A 411 -23.68 34.42 -7.50
C SER A 411 -23.64 35.58 -8.48
N LEU A 412 -23.54 35.30 -9.78
CA LEU A 412 -23.25 36.26 -10.82
C LEU A 412 -24.31 36.27 -11.93
N ALA A 413 -24.76 37.45 -12.33
CA ALA A 413 -25.50 37.63 -13.55
C ALA A 413 -24.66 37.31 -14.79
N PRO A 414 -25.24 37.18 -16.00
CA PRO A 414 -24.52 36.90 -17.24
C PRO A 414 -23.40 37.90 -17.57
N ASP A 415 -23.51 39.13 -17.13
CA ASP A 415 -22.51 40.20 -17.32
C ASP A 415 -21.36 40.14 -16.32
N GLY A 416 -21.41 39.19 -15.35
CA GLY A 416 -20.40 38.98 -14.30
C GLY A 416 -20.58 39.85 -13.06
N ARG A 417 -21.67 40.61 -12.94
CA ARG A 417 -21.99 41.36 -11.71
C ARG A 417 -22.68 40.45 -10.68
N PRO A 418 -22.52 40.70 -9.37
CA PRO A 418 -23.24 40.01 -8.34
C PRO A 418 -24.75 40.11 -8.50
N ALA A 419 -25.45 38.98 -8.43
CA ALA A 419 -26.92 38.90 -8.54
C ALA A 419 -27.45 37.71 -7.71
N PRO A 420 -28.55 37.84 -6.95
CA PRO A 420 -29.12 36.75 -6.18
C PRO A 420 -29.83 35.69 -6.99
N GLU A 421 -30.40 36.05 -8.13
CA GLU A 421 -31.29 35.23 -8.97
C GLU A 421 -30.66 33.89 -9.39
N PRO A 422 -29.37 33.80 -9.85
CA PRO A 422 -28.77 32.52 -10.19
C PRO A 422 -28.65 31.55 -9.01
N LEU A 423 -28.38 32.07 -7.80
CA LEU A 423 -28.33 31.24 -6.59
C LEU A 423 -29.72 30.69 -6.24
N HIS A 424 -30.76 31.52 -6.33
CA HIS A 424 -32.13 31.11 -6.08
C HIS A 424 -32.55 29.95 -7.00
N TRP A 425 -32.35 30.07 -8.32
CA TRP A 425 -32.66 28.97 -9.23
C TRP A 425 -31.78 27.75 -9.08
N ALA A 426 -30.51 27.93 -8.72
CA ALA A 426 -29.65 26.82 -8.40
C ALA A 426 -30.12 26.02 -7.14
N ALA A 427 -30.60 26.75 -6.12
CA ALA A 427 -31.15 26.15 -4.92
C ALA A 427 -32.46 25.41 -5.17
N VAL A 428 -33.36 26.00 -6.00
CA VAL A 428 -34.59 25.32 -6.47
C VAL A 428 -34.23 24.01 -7.19
N ASN A 429 -33.25 24.04 -8.09
CA ASN A 429 -32.81 22.83 -8.79
C ASN A 429 -32.26 21.79 -7.80
N SER A 430 -31.38 22.17 -6.85
CA SER A 430 -30.77 21.27 -5.86
C SER A 430 -31.85 20.62 -4.98
N LEU A 431 -32.75 21.41 -4.41
CA LEU A 431 -33.81 20.95 -3.50
C LEU A 431 -34.74 19.93 -4.18
N TRP A 432 -35.28 20.30 -5.35
CA TRP A 432 -36.26 19.46 -6.02
C TRP A 432 -35.64 18.25 -6.72
N THR A 433 -34.38 18.32 -7.16
CA THR A 433 -33.66 17.15 -7.64
C THR A 433 -33.44 16.15 -6.49
N LEU A 434 -33.08 16.63 -5.30
CA LEU A 434 -32.87 15.79 -4.12
C LEU A 434 -34.16 15.06 -3.70
N GLN A 435 -35.27 15.80 -3.63
CA GLN A 435 -36.56 15.26 -3.19
C GLN A 435 -37.19 14.28 -4.18
N LEU A 436 -37.23 14.64 -5.46
CA LEU A 436 -37.91 13.87 -6.49
C LEU A 436 -37.13 12.65 -7.00
N ALA A 437 -35.80 12.71 -6.95
CA ALA A 437 -34.95 11.57 -7.32
C ALA A 437 -34.71 10.60 -6.14
N GLU A 438 -35.30 10.84 -4.95
CA GLU A 438 -35.11 10.03 -3.74
C GLU A 438 -33.62 9.80 -3.43
N LEU A 439 -32.77 10.80 -3.66
CA LEU A 439 -31.33 10.69 -3.37
C LEU A 439 -31.11 10.61 -1.87
N PRO A 440 -30.25 9.74 -1.38
CA PRO A 440 -30.05 9.53 0.06
C PRO A 440 -29.39 10.74 0.75
N THR A 441 -28.54 11.48 0.03
CA THR A 441 -27.84 12.69 0.51
C THR A 441 -27.62 13.63 -0.67
N PRO A 442 -27.57 14.95 -0.44
CA PRO A 442 -27.17 15.89 -1.47
C PRO A 442 -25.71 15.65 -1.87
N ASP A 443 -25.37 15.96 -3.11
CA ASP A 443 -23.96 16.07 -3.51
C ASP A 443 -23.34 17.31 -2.82
N ALA A 444 -22.01 17.33 -2.64
CA ALA A 444 -21.32 18.40 -1.93
C ALA A 444 -21.54 19.81 -2.55
N LEU A 445 -21.75 19.90 -3.88
CA LEU A 445 -22.08 21.15 -4.57
C LEU A 445 -23.51 21.59 -4.24
N ASP A 446 -24.44 20.65 -4.23
CA ASP A 446 -25.84 20.90 -3.89
C ASP A 446 -25.98 21.29 -2.42
N GLU A 447 -25.23 20.64 -1.50
CA GLU A 447 -25.19 20.97 -0.07
C GLU A 447 -24.71 22.42 0.11
N ALA A 448 -23.63 22.83 -0.55
CA ALA A 448 -23.09 24.20 -0.45
C ALA A 448 -24.06 25.27 -1.01
N ILE A 449 -24.81 24.93 -2.06
CA ILE A 449 -25.82 25.82 -2.63
C ILE A 449 -27.03 25.96 -1.68
N LEU A 450 -27.50 24.86 -1.11
CA LEU A 450 -28.62 24.85 -0.17
C LEU A 450 -28.28 25.53 1.15
N GLU A 451 -27.05 25.32 1.68
CA GLU A 451 -26.56 26.03 2.87
C GLU A 451 -26.49 27.54 2.65
N ALA A 452 -26.06 27.98 1.47
CA ALA A 452 -26.00 29.41 1.14
C ALA A 452 -27.36 30.03 0.89
N ALA A 453 -28.41 29.25 0.62
CA ALA A 453 -29.80 29.69 0.43
C ALA A 453 -30.70 29.37 1.64
N GLU A 454 -30.11 29.08 2.82
CA GLU A 454 -30.89 28.67 4.01
C GLU A 454 -31.90 29.76 4.47
N ASP A 455 -31.53 31.04 4.33
CA ASP A 455 -32.42 32.16 4.68
C ASP A 455 -33.65 32.27 3.77
N ASP A 456 -33.56 31.78 2.52
CA ASP A 456 -34.64 31.85 1.52
C ASP A 456 -35.42 30.51 1.41
N PHE A 457 -35.24 29.59 2.33
CA PHE A 457 -35.77 28.22 2.22
C PHE A 457 -37.31 28.15 2.09
N ASP A 458 -38.04 29.04 2.78
CA ASP A 458 -39.49 29.13 2.66
C ASP A 458 -39.95 29.52 1.26
N GLU A 459 -39.19 30.35 0.52
CA GLU A 459 -39.44 30.71 -0.86
C GLU A 459 -39.21 29.53 -1.82
N LEU A 460 -38.21 28.68 -1.52
CA LEU A 460 -37.93 27.47 -2.30
C LEU A 460 -39.05 26.43 -2.21
N LEU A 461 -39.71 26.34 -1.05
CA LEU A 461 -40.87 25.48 -0.82
C LEU A 461 -42.18 25.99 -1.42
N ALA A 462 -42.24 27.24 -1.87
CA ALA A 462 -43.38 27.77 -2.58
C ALA A 462 -43.56 27.16 -3.98
N TYR A 463 -42.58 26.47 -4.50
CA TYR A 463 -42.66 25.73 -5.76
C TYR A 463 -43.12 24.30 -5.51
N GLU A 464 -43.85 23.73 -6.49
CA GLU A 464 -44.21 22.30 -6.48
C GLU A 464 -43.32 21.53 -7.47
N GLY A 465 -42.59 20.55 -6.98
CA GLY A 465 -41.75 19.69 -7.81
C GLY A 465 -42.58 18.70 -8.64
N VAL A 466 -42.35 18.64 -9.95
CA VAL A 466 -43.06 17.77 -10.87
C VAL A 466 -42.23 16.60 -11.35
N ALA A 467 -40.95 16.81 -11.70
CA ALA A 467 -40.04 15.80 -12.18
C ALA A 467 -38.58 16.24 -11.94
N ALA A 468 -37.67 15.31 -11.87
CA ALA A 468 -36.24 15.60 -11.82
C ALA A 468 -35.46 14.68 -12.74
N LEU A 469 -34.41 15.22 -13.36
CA LEU A 469 -33.36 14.49 -14.03
C LEU A 469 -32.08 14.72 -13.23
N PRO A 470 -31.62 13.72 -12.42
CA PRO A 470 -30.45 13.86 -11.61
C PRO A 470 -29.19 14.17 -12.45
N PHE A 471 -28.14 14.61 -11.78
CA PHE A 471 -26.85 14.87 -12.42
C PHE A 471 -26.35 13.64 -13.16
N ASP A 472 -25.98 13.83 -14.42
CA ASP A 472 -25.40 12.81 -15.28
C ASP A 472 -23.98 13.23 -15.66
N PRO A 473 -22.96 12.42 -15.33
CA PRO A 473 -21.56 12.73 -15.64
C PRO A 473 -21.25 12.92 -17.14
N VAL A 474 -22.05 12.32 -18.03
CA VAL A 474 -21.88 12.46 -19.48
C VAL A 474 -22.48 13.78 -19.98
N ARG A 475 -23.69 14.10 -19.52
CA ARG A 475 -24.37 15.38 -19.86
C ARG A 475 -23.81 16.56 -19.09
N ARG A 476 -23.22 16.32 -17.92
CA ARG A 476 -22.70 17.29 -16.94
C ARG A 476 -23.73 18.32 -16.50
N THR A 477 -25.02 17.94 -16.49
CA THR A 477 -26.18 18.78 -16.11
C THR A 477 -27.12 18.00 -15.20
N SER A 478 -27.85 18.73 -14.33
CA SER A 478 -29.06 18.30 -13.63
C SER A 478 -30.23 19.20 -14.01
N CYS A 479 -31.46 18.67 -13.99
CA CYS A 479 -32.65 19.41 -14.29
C CYS A 479 -33.76 19.12 -13.27
N ALA A 480 -34.36 20.17 -12.71
CA ALA A 480 -35.58 20.08 -11.93
C ALA A 480 -36.73 20.72 -12.73
N VAL A 481 -37.86 20.08 -12.72
CA VAL A 481 -39.11 20.59 -13.35
C VAL A 481 -40.07 20.94 -12.23
N ILE A 482 -40.47 22.19 -12.17
CA ILE A 482 -41.31 22.72 -11.11
C ILE A 482 -42.59 23.39 -11.67
N ARG A 483 -43.58 23.48 -10.81
CA ARG A 483 -44.80 24.27 -11.01
C ARG A 483 -44.85 25.38 -9.94
N THR A 484 -45.16 26.58 -10.35
CA THR A 484 -45.36 27.68 -9.43
C THR A 484 -46.84 27.72 -9.03
N ASP A 485 -47.16 27.44 -7.76
CA ASP A 485 -48.50 27.72 -7.27
C ASP A 485 -48.66 29.23 -7.09
N ALA A 486 -49.63 29.80 -7.77
CA ALA A 486 -49.79 31.23 -7.93
C ALA A 486 -50.13 31.96 -6.65
N VAL A 487 -49.14 32.45 -5.92
CA VAL A 487 -49.29 33.64 -5.08
C VAL A 487 -48.05 34.49 -5.26
N THR A 488 -47.98 35.22 -6.36
CA THR A 488 -47.04 36.34 -6.45
C THR A 488 -47.86 37.63 -6.48
N VAL A 489 -47.64 38.42 -5.46
CA VAL A 489 -48.11 39.78 -5.30
C VAL A 489 -47.66 40.61 -6.53
N GLY A 490 -48.57 40.94 -7.48
CA GLY A 490 -48.34 41.99 -8.48
C GLY A 490 -48.26 41.57 -9.97
N GLY A 491 -48.48 40.31 -10.35
CA GLY A 491 -48.52 39.90 -11.77
C GLY A 491 -49.87 39.37 -12.23
N PRO A 492 -50.18 39.31 -13.57
CA PRO A 492 -51.39 38.69 -14.07
C PRO A 492 -51.45 37.23 -13.62
N GLY A 493 -52.56 36.81 -13.04
CA GLY A 493 -52.87 35.58 -12.29
C GLY A 493 -52.27 34.25 -12.82
N PRO A 494 -52.57 33.13 -12.14
CA PRO A 494 -51.83 31.84 -12.34
C PRO A 494 -51.88 31.40 -13.78
N ARG A 495 -50.69 31.17 -14.38
CA ARG A 495 -50.59 30.52 -15.70
C ARG A 495 -50.77 29.00 -15.48
N LEU A 496 -52.03 28.59 -15.33
CA LEU A 496 -52.41 27.19 -15.28
C LEU A 496 -51.86 26.45 -16.51
N GLY A 497 -51.00 25.46 -16.30
CA GLY A 497 -50.49 24.63 -17.39
C GLY A 497 -49.08 24.97 -17.89
N VAL A 498 -48.26 25.70 -17.13
CA VAL A 498 -46.87 25.95 -17.46
C VAL A 498 -45.97 25.30 -16.40
N HIS A 499 -44.96 24.55 -16.85
CA HIS A 499 -43.90 24.05 -16.03
C HIS A 499 -42.59 24.81 -16.33
N THR A 500 -41.82 25.10 -15.30
CA THR A 500 -40.47 25.69 -15.44
C THR A 500 -39.42 24.60 -15.28
N LEU A 501 -38.61 24.44 -16.32
CA LEU A 501 -37.40 23.62 -16.28
C LEU A 501 -36.27 24.47 -15.74
N VAL A 502 -35.61 24.03 -14.70
CA VAL A 502 -34.43 24.66 -14.12
C VAL A 502 -33.24 23.71 -14.32
N VAL A 503 -32.30 24.14 -15.18
CA VAL A 503 -31.12 23.34 -15.52
C VAL A 503 -29.87 23.95 -14.89
N LYS A 504 -29.10 23.14 -14.22
CA LYS A 504 -27.81 23.52 -13.60
C LYS A 504 -26.72 22.59 -14.07
N GLY A 505 -25.52 23.11 -14.36
CA GLY A 505 -24.40 22.28 -14.79
C GLY A 505 -23.16 23.01 -15.24
N ALA A 506 -22.29 22.31 -15.94
CA ALA A 506 -21.05 22.89 -16.45
C ALA A 506 -21.38 24.02 -17.48
N PRO A 507 -20.69 25.17 -17.41
CA PRO A 507 -21.01 26.33 -18.24
C PRO A 507 -21.04 26.02 -19.74
N GLU A 508 -20.08 25.22 -20.22
CA GLU A 508 -19.99 24.87 -21.63
C GLU A 508 -21.24 24.11 -22.10
N ASP A 509 -21.64 23.09 -21.31
CA ASP A 509 -22.76 22.20 -21.65
C ASP A 509 -24.12 22.89 -21.51
N VAL A 510 -24.31 23.80 -20.55
CA VAL A 510 -25.54 24.57 -20.36
C VAL A 510 -25.64 25.62 -21.44
N LEU A 511 -24.56 26.37 -21.76
CA LEU A 511 -24.56 27.39 -22.82
C LEU A 511 -24.86 26.80 -24.20
N GLU A 512 -24.47 25.58 -24.49
CA GLU A 512 -24.80 24.89 -25.74
C GLU A 512 -26.32 24.67 -25.89
N ARG A 513 -27.03 24.49 -24.77
CA ARG A 513 -28.48 24.28 -24.73
C ARG A 513 -29.29 25.58 -24.66
N CYS A 514 -28.61 26.73 -24.44
CA CYS A 514 -29.27 28.02 -24.34
C CYS A 514 -29.54 28.66 -25.73
N ALA A 515 -30.73 29.21 -25.88
CA ALA A 515 -31.12 30.08 -26.99
C ALA A 515 -31.22 31.54 -26.57
N GLY A 516 -31.38 31.85 -25.29
CA GLY A 516 -31.51 33.18 -24.73
C GLY A 516 -30.58 33.42 -23.52
N VAL A 517 -30.44 34.69 -23.17
CA VAL A 517 -29.74 35.17 -21.99
C VAL A 517 -30.57 36.26 -21.29
N ARG A 518 -30.56 36.26 -19.96
CA ARG A 518 -31.31 37.26 -19.15
C ARG A 518 -30.39 38.43 -18.82
N GLU A 519 -30.64 39.57 -19.41
CA GLU A 519 -29.89 40.82 -19.14
C GLU A 519 -30.86 41.86 -18.55
N ASP A 520 -30.52 42.41 -17.38
CA ASP A 520 -31.34 43.38 -16.63
C ASP A 520 -32.83 42.98 -16.47
N GLY A 521 -33.07 41.66 -16.19
CA GLY A 521 -34.43 41.13 -16.00
C GLY A 521 -35.23 40.91 -17.28
N ARG A 522 -34.60 41.02 -18.48
CA ARG A 522 -35.22 40.78 -19.78
C ARG A 522 -34.52 39.63 -20.51
N ASP A 523 -35.31 38.76 -21.09
CA ASP A 523 -34.79 37.67 -21.89
C ASP A 523 -34.48 38.18 -23.31
N THR A 524 -33.25 38.03 -23.75
CA THR A 524 -32.76 38.42 -25.10
C THR A 524 -32.17 37.18 -25.80
N ASP A 525 -32.13 37.20 -27.12
CA ASP A 525 -31.57 36.12 -27.90
C ASP A 525 -30.05 36.01 -27.66
N LEU A 526 -29.55 34.80 -27.53
CA LEU A 526 -28.13 34.51 -27.34
C LEU A 526 -27.40 34.49 -28.68
N ASP A 527 -26.95 35.66 -29.12
CA ASP A 527 -26.13 35.81 -30.32
C ASP A 527 -24.66 35.37 -30.09
N GLU A 528 -23.86 35.29 -31.14
CA GLU A 528 -22.46 34.86 -31.08
C GLU A 528 -21.61 35.85 -30.29
N ALA A 529 -21.93 37.15 -30.31
CA ALA A 529 -21.21 38.16 -29.54
C ALA A 529 -21.47 38.01 -28.01
N ALA A 530 -22.74 37.76 -27.64
CA ALA A 530 -23.12 37.47 -26.27
C ALA A 530 -22.45 36.17 -25.78
N ARG A 531 -22.45 35.11 -26.59
CA ARG A 531 -21.76 33.84 -26.28
C ARG A 531 -20.28 34.04 -26.06
N ALA A 532 -19.61 34.84 -26.88
CA ALA A 532 -18.17 35.17 -26.71
C ALA A 532 -17.91 36.00 -25.45
N ARG A 533 -18.83 36.88 -25.02
CA ARG A 533 -18.75 37.64 -23.76
C ARG A 533 -18.86 36.67 -22.56
N LEU A 534 -19.86 35.79 -22.58
CA LEU A 534 -20.09 34.81 -21.52
C LEU A 534 -18.90 33.86 -21.37
N THR A 535 -18.35 33.37 -22.47
CA THR A 535 -17.15 32.49 -22.44
C THR A 535 -15.96 33.21 -21.80
N ARG A 536 -15.78 34.52 -22.03
CA ARG A 536 -14.74 35.31 -21.36
C ARG A 536 -15.01 35.44 -19.86
N VAL A 537 -16.24 35.75 -19.44
CA VAL A 537 -16.60 35.81 -18.02
C VAL A 537 -16.29 34.48 -17.32
N VAL A 538 -16.66 33.36 -17.93
CA VAL A 538 -16.36 32.02 -17.44
C VAL A 538 -14.86 31.82 -17.34
N ALA A 539 -14.09 32.18 -18.38
CA ALA A 539 -12.63 31.99 -18.39
C ALA A 539 -11.93 32.83 -17.32
N ASP A 540 -12.32 34.11 -17.17
CA ASP A 540 -11.74 35.04 -16.21
C ASP A 540 -12.00 34.55 -14.77
N ARG A 541 -13.22 34.18 -14.43
CA ARG A 541 -13.60 33.71 -13.11
C ARG A 541 -13.00 32.34 -12.77
N THR A 542 -12.88 31.48 -13.77
CA THR A 542 -12.20 30.19 -13.59
C THR A 542 -10.68 30.38 -13.38
N ALA A 543 -10.07 31.36 -14.03
CA ALA A 543 -8.68 31.73 -13.80
C ALA A 543 -8.44 32.25 -12.37
N ASP A 544 -9.45 32.87 -11.75
CA ASP A 544 -9.46 33.28 -10.32
C ASP A 544 -9.63 32.09 -9.35
N GLY A 545 -9.73 30.86 -9.86
CA GLY A 545 -9.83 29.63 -9.06
C GLY A 545 -11.28 29.22 -8.72
N LEU A 546 -12.28 29.89 -9.27
CA LEU A 546 -13.69 29.57 -9.06
C LEU A 546 -14.13 28.37 -9.92
N ARG A 547 -14.89 27.48 -9.35
CA ARG A 547 -15.68 26.48 -10.08
C ARG A 547 -17.05 27.05 -10.36
N LEU A 548 -17.32 27.36 -11.62
CA LEU A 548 -18.60 27.94 -12.04
C LEU A 548 -19.59 26.86 -12.42
N LEU A 549 -20.83 27.03 -11.99
CA LEU A 549 -22.01 26.32 -12.49
C LEU A 549 -22.90 27.36 -13.22
N ALA A 550 -23.28 27.06 -14.44
CA ALA A 550 -24.29 27.86 -15.16
C ALA A 550 -25.68 27.39 -14.75
N VAL A 551 -26.57 28.35 -14.62
CA VAL A 551 -27.97 28.15 -14.29
C VAL A 551 -28.86 28.76 -15.39
N ALA A 552 -29.75 27.94 -15.93
CA ALA A 552 -30.65 28.33 -17.01
C ALA A 552 -32.07 27.84 -16.77
N VAL A 553 -33.06 28.57 -17.27
CA VAL A 553 -34.46 28.24 -17.08
C VAL A 553 -35.19 28.20 -18.43
N ALA A 554 -36.28 27.44 -18.49
CA ALA A 554 -37.19 27.48 -19.63
C ALA A 554 -38.63 27.19 -19.19
N GLU A 555 -39.58 27.99 -19.66
CA GLU A 555 -41.00 27.71 -19.50
C GLU A 555 -41.49 26.76 -20.59
N ARG A 556 -42.25 25.74 -20.21
CA ARG A 556 -42.86 24.75 -21.13
C ARG A 556 -44.33 24.53 -20.80
N PRO A 557 -45.17 24.26 -21.79
CA PRO A 557 -46.54 23.81 -21.53
C PRO A 557 -46.55 22.54 -20.70
N ALA A 558 -47.38 22.48 -19.66
CA ALA A 558 -47.56 21.30 -18.85
C ALA A 558 -47.94 20.07 -19.68
N ARG A 559 -47.31 18.95 -19.46
CA ARG A 559 -47.54 17.70 -20.19
C ARG A 559 -48.04 16.60 -19.22
N PRO A 560 -49.33 16.52 -18.94
CA PRO A 560 -49.88 15.50 -18.07
C PRO A 560 -49.60 14.09 -18.66
N GLY A 561 -48.99 13.22 -17.84
CA GLY A 561 -48.77 11.82 -18.19
C GLY A 561 -47.58 11.53 -19.13
N ARG A 562 -46.74 12.51 -19.48
CA ARG A 562 -45.49 12.30 -20.26
C ARG A 562 -44.25 12.64 -19.43
N ALA A 563 -43.34 11.69 -19.33
CA ALA A 563 -42.08 11.88 -18.63
C ALA A 563 -41.19 12.92 -19.32
N TYR A 564 -40.50 13.75 -18.54
CA TYR A 564 -39.47 14.64 -19.04
C TYR A 564 -38.20 13.85 -19.33
N THR A 565 -37.50 14.23 -20.39
CA THR A 565 -36.29 13.55 -20.87
C THR A 565 -35.16 14.57 -21.12
N PRO A 566 -33.90 14.14 -21.23
CA PRO A 566 -32.80 15.03 -21.59
C PRO A 566 -32.98 15.82 -22.89
N ALA A 567 -33.82 15.34 -23.79
CA ALA A 567 -34.16 16.05 -25.03
C ALA A 567 -35.00 17.33 -24.81
N ASP A 568 -35.63 17.47 -23.65
CA ASP A 568 -36.41 18.65 -23.28
C ASP A 568 -35.53 19.82 -22.79
N GLU A 569 -34.23 19.54 -22.44
CA GLU A 569 -33.23 20.53 -22.00
C GLU A 569 -32.67 21.35 -23.19
N ARG A 570 -33.51 22.03 -23.95
CA ARG A 570 -33.14 22.86 -25.14
C ARG A 570 -33.88 24.18 -25.12
N GLY A 571 -33.32 25.19 -25.83
CA GLY A 571 -33.93 26.51 -25.92
C GLY A 571 -34.10 27.12 -24.54
N LEU A 572 -33.07 27.01 -23.71
CA LEU A 572 -33.03 27.57 -22.36
C LEU A 572 -32.62 29.04 -22.40
N THR A 573 -33.00 29.80 -21.38
CA THR A 573 -32.52 31.16 -21.12
C THR A 573 -31.51 31.09 -19.97
N LEU A 574 -30.26 31.52 -20.22
CA LEU A 574 -29.25 31.63 -19.19
C LEU A 574 -29.63 32.71 -18.18
N VAL A 575 -29.69 32.34 -16.90
CA VAL A 575 -29.94 33.28 -15.79
C VAL A 575 -28.64 33.83 -15.23
N GLY A 576 -27.57 33.00 -15.18
CA GLY A 576 -26.29 33.43 -14.71
C GLY A 576 -25.41 32.25 -14.21
N PHE A 577 -24.51 32.55 -13.30
CA PHE A 577 -23.52 31.60 -12.79
C PHE A 577 -23.50 31.59 -11.28
N VAL A 578 -23.24 30.42 -10.70
CA VAL A 578 -22.94 30.23 -9.29
C VAL A 578 -21.48 29.82 -9.17
N GLY A 579 -20.68 30.60 -8.46
CA GLY A 579 -19.26 30.38 -8.27
C GLY A 579 -18.98 29.73 -6.91
N LEU A 580 -18.37 28.55 -6.94
CA LEU A 580 -17.95 27.83 -5.76
C LEU A 580 -16.41 27.77 -5.68
N ARG A 581 -15.88 27.78 -4.49
CA ARG A 581 -14.44 27.70 -4.21
C ARG A 581 -14.14 26.43 -3.41
N ASP A 582 -13.14 25.70 -3.84
CA ASP A 582 -12.60 24.61 -3.06
C ASP A 582 -11.67 25.18 -1.97
N ALA A 583 -12.10 25.13 -0.74
CA ALA A 583 -11.27 25.59 0.40
C ALA A 583 -10.09 24.64 0.58
N LEU A 584 -8.87 25.18 0.77
CA LEU A 584 -7.69 24.37 1.06
C LEU A 584 -7.85 23.63 2.41
N ALA A 585 -7.34 22.40 2.46
CA ALA A 585 -7.20 21.69 3.72
C ALA A 585 -6.21 22.46 4.62
N PRO A 586 -6.52 22.71 5.91
CA PRO A 586 -5.72 23.58 6.79
C PRO A 586 -4.26 23.19 6.92
N THR A 587 -3.95 21.90 6.76
CA THR A 587 -2.59 21.35 6.92
C THR A 587 -1.84 21.17 5.59
N ALA A 588 -2.52 21.34 4.43
CA ALA A 588 -1.97 21.00 3.12
C ALA A 588 -0.70 21.78 2.76
N ALA A 589 -0.68 23.10 2.96
CA ALA A 589 0.49 23.93 2.65
C ALA A 589 1.70 23.57 3.52
N ALA A 590 1.49 23.36 4.84
CA ALA A 590 2.55 22.97 5.76
C ALA A 590 3.11 21.58 5.42
N ALA A 591 2.23 20.64 5.05
CA ALA A 591 2.60 19.28 4.64
C ALA A 591 3.40 19.28 3.32
N CYS A 592 2.97 20.04 2.30
CA CYS A 592 3.70 20.18 1.03
C CYS A 592 5.12 20.74 1.28
N ALA A 593 5.25 21.78 2.11
CA ALA A 593 6.55 22.32 2.50
C ALA A 593 7.39 21.30 3.30
N GLY A 594 6.77 20.50 4.15
CA GLY A 594 7.40 19.40 4.90
C GLY A 594 7.99 18.34 3.96
N LEU A 595 7.20 17.87 3.01
CA LEU A 595 7.59 16.89 2.00
C LEU A 595 8.72 17.40 1.11
N ALA A 596 8.66 18.68 0.67
CA ALA A 596 9.70 19.30 -0.11
C ALA A 596 11.05 19.35 0.66
N ARG A 597 11.05 19.68 1.97
CA ARG A 597 12.26 19.62 2.82
C ARG A 597 12.85 18.22 2.92
N ARG A 598 12.05 17.19 2.70
CA ARG A 598 12.51 15.80 2.65
C ARG A 598 12.89 15.31 1.25
N GLY A 599 12.86 16.20 0.24
CA GLY A 599 13.18 15.86 -1.13
C GLY A 599 12.10 15.01 -1.82
N VAL A 600 10.84 15.17 -1.40
CA VAL A 600 9.67 14.55 -2.05
C VAL A 600 8.96 15.64 -2.85
N ALA A 601 8.86 15.45 -4.16
CA ALA A 601 8.14 16.35 -5.05
C ALA A 601 6.63 16.00 -5.03
N VAL A 602 5.79 16.96 -4.69
CA VAL A 602 4.34 16.80 -4.76
C VAL A 602 3.85 17.14 -6.18
N LYS A 603 3.00 16.29 -6.76
CA LYS A 603 2.38 16.49 -8.08
C LYS A 603 0.88 16.31 -7.97
N VAL A 604 0.13 17.26 -8.52
CA VAL A 604 -1.33 17.31 -8.46
C VAL A 604 -1.92 16.77 -9.75
N LEU A 605 -2.78 15.75 -9.67
CA LEU A 605 -3.47 15.13 -10.81
C LEU A 605 -4.98 15.27 -10.62
N THR A 606 -5.63 16.11 -11.44
CA THR A 606 -7.06 16.40 -11.28
C THR A 606 -7.82 16.42 -12.61
N GLY A 607 -9.13 16.15 -12.56
CA GLY A 607 -10.05 16.36 -13.67
C GLY A 607 -10.42 17.82 -13.91
N ASP A 608 -10.05 18.73 -13.01
CA ASP A 608 -10.45 20.13 -13.04
C ASP A 608 -9.78 20.96 -14.14
N HIS A 609 -10.31 22.16 -14.30
CA HIS A 609 -9.79 23.14 -15.26
C HIS A 609 -8.38 23.62 -14.87
N PRO A 610 -7.48 23.90 -15.85
CA PRO A 610 -6.10 24.34 -15.57
C PRO A 610 -6.00 25.59 -14.70
N GLY A 611 -6.92 26.54 -14.83
CA GLY A 611 -6.98 27.76 -14.03
C GLY A 611 -7.15 27.46 -12.52
N THR A 612 -8.13 26.61 -12.21
CA THR A 612 -8.42 26.19 -10.81
C THR A 612 -7.23 25.50 -10.17
N VAL A 613 -6.61 24.55 -10.87
CA VAL A 613 -5.45 23.81 -10.31
C VAL A 613 -4.22 24.72 -10.16
N THR A 614 -4.01 25.69 -11.07
CA THR A 614 -2.94 26.67 -10.96
C THR A 614 -3.12 27.56 -9.73
N HIS A 615 -4.34 27.97 -9.44
CA HIS A 615 -4.67 28.76 -8.26
C HIS A 615 -4.33 27.98 -6.97
N VAL A 616 -4.84 26.75 -6.85
CA VAL A 616 -4.57 25.86 -5.69
C VAL A 616 -3.07 25.60 -5.52
N CYS A 617 -2.34 25.29 -6.60
CA CYS A 617 -0.89 25.09 -6.54
C CYS A 617 -0.14 26.35 -6.05
N ARG A 618 -0.56 27.53 -6.45
CA ARG A 618 0.03 28.80 -6.01
C ARG A 618 -0.20 29.04 -4.52
N GLU A 619 -1.40 28.80 -4.03
CA GLU A 619 -1.72 28.89 -2.59
C GLU A 619 -0.95 27.87 -1.74
N LEU A 620 -0.71 26.67 -2.28
CA LEU A 620 0.13 25.65 -1.62
C LEU A 620 1.63 25.92 -1.69
N GLY A 621 2.07 26.98 -2.39
CA GLY A 621 3.48 27.29 -2.59
C GLY A 621 4.20 26.33 -3.54
N LEU A 622 3.45 25.63 -4.41
CA LEU A 622 4.00 24.77 -5.45
C LEU A 622 4.35 25.60 -6.70
N ASP A 623 5.29 25.11 -7.51
CA ASP A 623 5.71 25.78 -8.75
C ASP A 623 4.56 25.85 -9.76
N THR A 624 4.24 27.07 -10.22
CA THR A 624 3.23 27.38 -11.22
C THR A 624 3.80 28.13 -12.43
N GLY A 625 5.13 28.12 -12.62
CA GLY A 625 5.80 28.76 -13.74
C GLY A 625 5.43 28.19 -15.11
N PRO A 626 5.96 28.76 -16.19
CA PRO A 626 5.67 28.28 -17.55
C PRO A 626 6.03 26.79 -17.72
N GLY A 627 5.05 25.98 -18.10
CA GLY A 627 5.22 24.52 -18.27
C GLY A 627 5.02 23.69 -16.99
N ALA A 628 4.70 24.31 -15.85
CA ALA A 628 4.39 23.62 -14.59
C ALA A 628 3.01 22.94 -14.62
N VAL A 629 2.11 23.35 -15.50
CA VAL A 629 0.77 22.74 -15.69
C VAL A 629 0.65 22.12 -17.08
N LEU A 630 0.22 20.85 -17.14
CA LEU A 630 0.01 20.10 -18.37
C LEU A 630 -1.44 19.62 -18.45
N THR A 631 -2.07 19.78 -19.62
CA THR A 631 -3.47 19.32 -19.85
C THR A 631 -3.52 17.94 -20.50
N ALA A 632 -4.65 17.23 -20.32
CA ALA A 632 -4.88 15.90 -20.90
C ALA A 632 -4.67 15.86 -22.41
N ASP A 633 -5.19 16.84 -23.16
CA ASP A 633 -5.05 16.91 -24.62
C ASP A 633 -3.58 16.88 -25.09
N ARG A 634 -2.68 17.51 -24.32
CA ARG A 634 -1.25 17.45 -24.61
C ARG A 634 -0.63 16.11 -24.25
N ILE A 635 -1.16 15.44 -23.22
CA ILE A 635 -0.67 14.12 -22.78
C ILE A 635 -0.95 13.07 -23.85
N ASP A 636 -2.11 13.11 -24.51
CA ASP A 636 -2.51 12.16 -25.55
C ASP A 636 -1.57 12.13 -26.74
N GLY A 637 -1.02 13.29 -27.10
CA GLY A 637 -0.06 13.42 -28.20
C GLY A 637 1.36 13.00 -27.89
N LEU A 638 1.70 12.65 -26.60
CA LEU A 638 3.06 12.33 -26.19
C LEU A 638 3.33 10.83 -26.19
N THR A 639 4.54 10.45 -26.53
CA THR A 639 5.07 9.11 -26.23
C THR A 639 5.38 8.96 -24.75
N ASP A 640 5.43 7.73 -24.21
CA ASP A 640 5.71 7.50 -22.80
C ASP A 640 7.07 8.04 -22.34
N GLY A 641 8.08 8.06 -23.23
CA GLY A 641 9.39 8.63 -22.92
C GLY A 641 9.37 10.17 -22.85
N GLU A 642 8.61 10.84 -23.74
CA GLU A 642 8.41 12.30 -23.70
C GLU A 642 7.58 12.70 -22.49
N LEU A 643 6.53 11.93 -22.19
CA LEU A 643 5.71 12.13 -20.99
C LEU A 643 6.57 12.00 -19.73
N ALA A 644 7.45 11.01 -19.61
CA ALA A 644 8.33 10.83 -18.45
C ALA A 644 9.24 12.05 -18.23
N ARG A 645 9.79 12.61 -19.30
CA ARG A 645 10.64 13.83 -19.25
C ARG A 645 9.84 15.06 -18.84
N LEU A 646 8.68 15.29 -19.46
CA LEU A 646 7.82 16.42 -19.12
C LEU A 646 7.22 16.28 -17.72
N ALA A 647 6.70 15.11 -17.37
CA ALA A 647 6.12 14.85 -16.07
C ALA A 647 7.11 15.06 -14.91
N SER A 648 8.42 14.86 -15.13
CA SER A 648 9.43 15.13 -14.11
C SER A 648 9.49 16.62 -13.72
N ARG A 649 9.20 17.53 -14.65
CA ARG A 649 9.24 18.99 -14.47
C ARG A 649 7.86 19.63 -14.20
N THR A 650 6.78 18.93 -14.56
CA THR A 650 5.39 19.37 -14.39
C THR A 650 4.98 19.23 -12.94
N THR A 651 4.33 20.23 -12.37
CA THR A 651 3.78 20.23 -11.00
C THR A 651 2.34 19.74 -10.98
N ALA A 652 1.52 20.15 -11.95
CA ALA A 652 0.10 19.81 -12.00
C ALA A 652 -0.35 19.31 -13.36
N PHE A 653 -1.33 18.42 -13.34
CA PHE A 653 -1.94 17.81 -14.51
C PHE A 653 -3.45 18.04 -14.43
N ALA A 654 -4.00 18.74 -15.41
CA ALA A 654 -5.39 19.19 -15.45
C ALA A 654 -6.22 18.42 -16.50
N ARG A 655 -7.54 18.33 -16.31
CA ARG A 655 -8.50 17.61 -17.15
C ARG A 655 -8.16 16.11 -17.32
N CYS A 656 -7.52 15.52 -16.32
CA CYS A 656 -7.08 14.13 -16.39
C CYS A 656 -8.23 13.15 -16.22
N THR A 657 -8.32 12.16 -17.10
CA THR A 657 -9.13 10.97 -16.90
C THR A 657 -8.39 9.98 -15.97
N PRO A 658 -9.06 8.95 -15.45
CA PRO A 658 -8.41 7.88 -14.66
C PRO A 658 -7.23 7.22 -15.39
N GLU A 659 -7.35 7.01 -16.71
CA GLU A 659 -6.32 6.44 -17.56
C GLU A 659 -5.12 7.38 -17.68
N HIS A 660 -5.34 8.69 -17.81
CA HIS A 660 -4.28 9.71 -17.81
C HIS A 660 -3.52 9.70 -16.49
N LYS A 661 -4.21 9.65 -15.34
CA LYS A 661 -3.58 9.55 -14.00
C LYS A 661 -2.65 8.33 -13.94
N ALA A 662 -3.12 7.17 -14.36
CA ALA A 662 -2.33 5.93 -14.37
C ALA A 662 -1.12 6.01 -15.32
N ARG A 663 -1.27 6.62 -16.50
CA ARG A 663 -0.22 6.80 -17.49
C ARG A 663 0.88 7.73 -16.99
N ILE A 664 0.51 8.85 -16.36
CA ILE A 664 1.45 9.80 -15.74
C ILE A 664 2.26 9.12 -14.64
N VAL A 665 1.59 8.43 -13.72
CA VAL A 665 2.23 7.68 -12.62
C VAL A 665 3.18 6.62 -13.18
N GLY A 666 2.75 5.87 -14.20
CA GLY A 666 3.56 4.88 -14.89
C GLY A 666 4.81 5.47 -15.57
N ALA A 667 4.66 6.63 -16.22
CA ALA A 667 5.74 7.34 -16.88
C ALA A 667 6.78 7.88 -15.88
N LEU A 668 6.34 8.48 -14.77
CA LEU A 668 7.21 8.94 -13.68
C LEU A 668 8.01 7.79 -13.07
N ARG A 669 7.37 6.63 -12.88
CA ARG A 669 7.98 5.43 -12.32
C ARG A 669 9.01 4.80 -13.25
N ALA A 670 8.73 4.77 -14.57
CA ALA A 670 9.59 4.17 -15.56
C ALA A 670 10.85 5.00 -15.87
N GLY A 671 10.76 6.33 -15.72
CA GLY A 671 11.78 7.24 -16.17
C GLY A 671 12.01 7.15 -17.70
N ASP A 672 13.00 7.84 -18.21
CA ASP A 672 13.32 7.87 -19.66
C ASP A 672 13.99 6.56 -20.19
N GLY A 673 14.13 5.54 -19.31
CA GLY A 673 14.84 4.30 -19.62
C GLY A 673 14.10 3.26 -20.45
N THR A 674 12.76 3.40 -20.63
CA THR A 674 11.95 2.35 -21.29
C THR A 674 12.06 2.30 -22.81
N ALA A 675 12.42 3.41 -23.46
CA ALA A 675 12.65 3.44 -24.90
C ALA A 675 13.90 2.61 -25.33
N ARG A 676 14.84 2.38 -24.41
CA ARG A 676 16.12 1.69 -24.69
C ARG A 676 16.01 0.17 -24.60
N THR A 677 15.10 -0.39 -23.79
CA THR A 677 14.97 -1.86 -23.67
C THR A 677 14.23 -2.50 -24.85
N ALA A 678 13.33 -1.78 -25.50
CA ALA A 678 12.63 -2.26 -26.70
C ALA A 678 13.54 -2.20 -27.96
N ALA A 679 14.37 -1.16 -28.10
CA ALA A 679 15.34 -1.03 -29.17
C ALA A 679 16.59 -1.91 -28.94
N GLY A 680 17.04 -2.06 -27.69
CA GLY A 680 18.24 -2.85 -27.36
C GLY A 680 18.05 -4.36 -27.47
N ARG A 681 16.83 -4.90 -27.29
CA ARG A 681 16.56 -6.35 -27.46
C ARG A 681 16.57 -6.81 -28.92
N LYS A 682 16.41 -5.91 -29.89
CA LYS A 682 16.56 -6.25 -31.31
C LYS A 682 18.00 -6.15 -31.81
N ALA A 683 18.93 -5.55 -31.07
CA ALA A 683 20.31 -5.29 -31.48
C ALA A 683 21.37 -6.24 -30.87
N VAL A 684 21.03 -7.03 -29.83
CA VAL A 684 22.01 -7.87 -29.09
C VAL A 684 22.25 -9.24 -29.74
N ASP A 685 21.59 -9.57 -30.86
CA ASP A 685 21.75 -10.89 -31.47
C ASP A 685 22.82 -10.99 -32.56
N ARG A 686 23.66 -9.97 -32.77
CA ARG A 686 24.70 -10.04 -33.82
C ARG A 686 25.96 -9.19 -33.61
N THR A 687 26.67 -9.26 -32.54
CA THR A 687 28.14 -9.00 -32.51
C THR A 687 28.59 -8.79 -31.08
N GLY A 688 29.51 -9.65 -30.66
CA GLY A 688 30.22 -9.48 -29.41
C GLY A 688 31.22 -8.34 -29.49
N ALA A 689 31.49 -7.76 -28.32
CA ALA A 689 32.49 -6.75 -27.98
C ALA A 689 32.37 -5.38 -28.67
N ASP A 690 32.02 -4.34 -27.90
CA ASP A 690 32.84 -3.19 -27.58
C ASP A 690 32.02 -1.99 -27.09
N HIS A 691 32.47 -1.45 -25.99
CA HIS A 691 32.37 -0.06 -25.51
C HIS A 691 31.14 0.76 -25.89
N ALA A 692 30.02 0.54 -25.19
CA ALA A 692 28.99 1.58 -25.08
C ALA A 692 29.27 2.46 -23.84
N VAL A 693 29.93 3.58 -24.04
CA VAL A 693 29.85 4.75 -23.17
C VAL A 693 28.37 5.17 -23.14
N ALA A 694 27.68 4.77 -22.09
CA ALA A 694 26.27 5.09 -21.93
C ALA A 694 26.11 6.60 -21.71
N ASP A 695 25.49 7.24 -22.69
CA ASP A 695 25.00 8.61 -22.55
C ASP A 695 24.06 8.68 -21.34
N ARG A 696 24.48 9.37 -20.25
CA ARG A 696 23.86 9.38 -18.92
C ARG A 696 22.79 10.48 -18.76
N THR A 697 22.16 10.91 -19.82
CA THR A 697 21.18 12.03 -19.82
C THR A 697 19.72 11.61 -19.63
N GLY A 698 19.42 10.34 -19.39
CA GLY A 698 18.07 9.85 -19.12
C GLY A 698 17.66 10.08 -17.66
N ALA A 699 16.43 10.57 -17.39
CA ALA A 699 15.89 10.68 -16.05
C ALA A 699 15.82 9.30 -15.36
N PRO A 700 16.37 9.15 -14.15
CA PRO A 700 16.36 7.86 -13.46
C PRO A 700 14.92 7.45 -13.07
N PRO A 701 14.63 6.15 -12.95
CA PRO A 701 13.35 5.68 -12.45
C PRO A 701 13.10 6.21 -11.03
N ARG A 702 11.87 6.67 -10.77
CA ARG A 702 11.46 7.26 -9.50
C ARG A 702 10.58 6.31 -8.71
N THR A 703 10.59 6.45 -7.39
CA THR A 703 9.63 5.78 -6.51
C THR A 703 8.43 6.69 -6.31
N VAL A 704 7.28 6.28 -6.83
CA VAL A 704 6.07 7.11 -6.89
C VAL A 704 5.04 6.60 -5.89
N GLY A 705 4.64 7.47 -4.96
CA GLY A 705 3.43 7.30 -4.14
C GLY A 705 2.23 7.94 -4.82
N PHE A 706 1.04 7.38 -4.63
CA PHE A 706 -0.22 7.98 -5.07
C PHE A 706 -1.22 8.02 -3.91
N LEU A 707 -1.79 9.21 -3.66
CA LEU A 707 -2.85 9.43 -2.70
C LEU A 707 -4.15 9.73 -3.43
N GLY A 708 -5.19 8.92 -3.19
CA GLY A 708 -6.51 9.09 -3.77
C GLY A 708 -7.61 8.50 -2.89
N ASP A 709 -8.84 8.99 -3.05
CA ASP A 709 -10.01 8.60 -2.26
C ASP A 709 -11.15 8.03 -3.12
N GLY A 710 -11.23 8.39 -4.39
CA GLY A 710 -12.29 8.02 -5.31
C GLY A 710 -12.04 6.75 -6.13
N VAL A 711 -13.10 6.24 -6.76
CA VAL A 711 -13.02 5.12 -7.73
C VAL A 711 -12.15 5.47 -8.93
N ASN A 712 -12.13 6.76 -9.32
CA ASN A 712 -11.36 7.28 -10.45
C ASN A 712 -9.83 7.17 -10.25
N ASP A 713 -9.38 6.96 -9.01
CA ASP A 713 -7.97 6.85 -8.66
C ASP A 713 -7.42 5.43 -8.70
N LEU A 714 -8.29 4.42 -8.80
CA LEU A 714 -7.90 3.01 -8.83
C LEU A 714 -6.81 2.67 -9.87
N PRO A 715 -6.92 3.14 -11.14
CA PRO A 715 -5.88 2.84 -12.13
C PRO A 715 -4.51 3.42 -11.74
N ALA A 716 -4.49 4.60 -11.12
CA ALA A 716 -3.26 5.26 -10.64
C ALA A 716 -2.68 4.56 -9.41
N LEU A 717 -3.52 4.14 -8.45
CA LEU A 717 -3.13 3.32 -7.29
C LEU A 717 -2.50 1.99 -7.71
N HIS A 718 -3.02 1.36 -8.76
CA HIS A 718 -2.41 0.15 -9.31
C HIS A 718 -1.11 0.41 -10.08
N ALA A 719 -0.88 1.61 -10.58
CA ALA A 719 0.31 1.98 -11.34
C ALA A 719 1.48 2.44 -10.46
N CYS A 720 1.24 2.96 -9.25
CA CYS A 720 2.25 3.48 -8.34
C CYS A 720 3.07 2.38 -7.62
N ASP A 721 4.08 2.77 -6.86
CA ASP A 721 4.85 1.87 -5.99
C ASP A 721 4.17 1.73 -4.62
N VAL A 722 3.55 2.80 -4.12
CA VAL A 722 2.79 2.82 -2.86
C VAL A 722 1.48 3.55 -3.04
N GLY A 723 0.38 2.83 -2.89
CA GLY A 723 -0.96 3.39 -2.86
C GLY A 723 -1.35 3.82 -1.45
N ILE A 724 -1.85 5.04 -1.31
CA ILE A 724 -2.30 5.63 -0.05
C ILE A 724 -3.77 6.04 -0.20
N ALA A 725 -4.60 5.73 0.78
CA ALA A 725 -5.99 6.18 0.81
C ALA A 725 -6.38 6.68 2.21
N PRO A 726 -7.23 7.69 2.34
CA PRO A 726 -7.82 8.05 3.63
C PRO A 726 -8.85 7.00 4.07
N ARG A 727 -9.19 7.00 5.37
CA ARG A 727 -10.12 6.02 5.96
C ARG A 727 -11.54 6.13 5.39
N ASP A 728 -11.94 7.33 5.04
CA ASP A 728 -13.24 7.67 4.43
C ASP A 728 -13.27 7.54 2.91
N ALA A 729 -12.15 7.12 2.28
CA ALA A 729 -12.14 6.75 0.88
C ALA A 729 -13.15 5.64 0.57
N VAL A 730 -13.66 5.60 -0.66
CA VAL A 730 -14.54 4.53 -1.11
C VAL A 730 -13.91 3.15 -0.90
N HIS A 731 -14.72 2.16 -0.60
CA HIS A 731 -14.27 0.83 -0.18
C HIS A 731 -13.24 0.20 -1.13
N VAL A 732 -13.49 0.28 -2.43
CA VAL A 732 -12.60 -0.31 -3.44
C VAL A 732 -11.23 0.38 -3.48
N THR A 733 -11.17 1.70 -3.28
CA THR A 733 -9.93 2.48 -3.24
C THR A 733 -9.14 2.17 -1.97
N ARG A 734 -9.83 2.11 -0.82
CA ARG A 734 -9.23 1.72 0.46
C ARG A 734 -8.69 0.28 0.42
N GLU A 735 -9.40 -0.64 -0.25
CA GLU A 735 -8.93 -2.02 -0.41
C GLU A 735 -7.69 -2.13 -1.31
N ALA A 736 -7.64 -1.36 -2.39
CA ALA A 736 -6.50 -1.30 -3.30
C ALA A 736 -5.26 -0.61 -2.71
N ALA A 737 -5.44 0.24 -1.70
CA ALA A 737 -4.35 0.98 -1.07
C ALA A 737 -3.47 0.08 -0.20
N ASP A 738 -2.16 0.39 -0.17
CA ASP A 738 -1.17 -0.26 0.69
C ASP A 738 -1.13 0.32 2.10
N VAL A 739 -1.53 1.59 2.20
CA VAL A 739 -1.50 2.40 3.42
C VAL A 739 -2.81 3.16 3.55
N VAL A 740 -3.38 3.16 4.76
CA VAL A 740 -4.61 3.88 5.08
C VAL A 740 -4.30 4.96 6.11
N LEU A 741 -4.71 6.19 5.82
CA LEU A 741 -4.63 7.31 6.75
C LEU A 741 -5.90 7.34 7.61
N ALA A 742 -5.76 7.54 8.92
CA ALA A 742 -6.90 7.62 9.83
C ALA A 742 -7.70 8.93 9.67
N SER A 743 -7.03 9.97 9.17
CA SER A 743 -7.61 11.28 8.83
C SER A 743 -7.04 11.76 7.49
N LYS A 744 -7.67 12.75 6.86
CA LYS A 744 -7.17 13.39 5.63
C LYS A 744 -6.02 14.38 5.89
N ASP A 745 -5.21 14.13 6.94
CA ASP A 745 -4.05 14.98 7.24
C ASP A 745 -2.81 14.52 6.47
N LEU A 746 -2.34 15.35 5.56
CA LEU A 746 -1.11 15.10 4.79
C LEU A 746 0.15 15.06 5.65
N ASN A 747 0.15 15.66 6.86
CA ASN A 747 1.28 15.56 7.80
C ASN A 747 1.51 14.11 8.25
N ALA A 748 0.46 13.28 8.30
CA ALA A 748 0.58 11.86 8.61
C ALA A 748 1.46 11.12 7.60
N ILE A 749 1.44 11.55 6.32
CA ILE A 749 2.31 10.99 5.26
C ILE A 749 3.79 11.32 5.54
N ASP A 750 4.10 12.54 6.00
CA ASP A 750 5.47 12.90 6.39
C ASP A 750 5.98 12.00 7.51
N GLY A 751 5.14 11.74 8.52
CA GLY A 751 5.41 10.77 9.59
C GLY A 751 5.67 9.35 9.07
N ALA A 752 4.85 8.89 8.12
CA ALA A 752 4.99 7.57 7.49
C ALA A 752 6.29 7.45 6.68
N ILE A 753 6.65 8.47 5.91
CA ILE A 753 7.93 8.54 5.17
C ILE A 753 9.12 8.47 6.15
N VAL A 754 9.08 9.21 7.25
CA VAL A 754 10.13 9.18 8.29
C VAL A 754 10.26 7.79 8.89
N ALA A 755 9.17 7.12 9.21
CA ALA A 755 9.19 5.76 9.75
C ALA A 755 9.75 4.76 8.73
N GLY A 756 9.37 4.87 7.46
CA GLY A 756 9.93 4.09 6.36
C GLY A 756 11.45 4.30 6.21
N ARG A 757 11.90 5.55 6.19
CA ARG A 757 13.34 5.90 6.10
C ARG A 757 14.13 5.39 7.30
N ARG A 758 13.55 5.44 8.50
CA ARG A 758 14.16 4.87 9.72
C ARG A 758 14.34 3.37 9.60
N SER A 759 13.30 2.65 9.18
CA SER A 759 13.35 1.19 9.01
C SER A 759 14.39 0.80 7.95
N THR A 760 14.40 1.48 6.80
CA THR A 760 15.37 1.25 5.72
C THR A 760 16.80 1.58 6.15
N ALA A 761 17.03 2.66 6.90
CA ALA A 761 18.36 3.00 7.42
C ALA A 761 18.88 1.95 8.40
N ASN A 762 18.01 1.37 9.23
CA ASN A 762 18.35 0.30 10.15
C ASN A 762 18.74 -0.98 9.40
N ILE A 763 17.97 -1.37 8.38
CA ILE A 763 18.29 -2.50 7.48
C ILE A 763 19.62 -2.25 6.77
N ALA A 764 19.85 -1.06 6.24
CA ALA A 764 21.09 -0.69 5.57
C ALA A 764 22.30 -0.76 6.51
N THR A 765 22.14 -0.32 7.76
CA THR A 765 23.19 -0.38 8.78
C THR A 765 23.54 -1.84 9.10
N TYR A 766 22.54 -2.70 9.31
CA TYR A 766 22.74 -4.13 9.48
C TYR A 766 23.54 -4.73 8.31
N LEU A 767 23.07 -4.53 7.07
CA LEU A 767 23.75 -5.08 5.88
C LEU A 767 25.20 -4.63 5.78
N ARG A 768 25.47 -3.33 5.99
CA ARG A 768 26.82 -2.78 5.94
C ARG A 768 27.75 -3.41 6.97
N ILE A 769 27.28 -3.51 8.19
CA ILE A 769 28.07 -4.07 9.31
C ILE A 769 28.30 -5.55 9.09
N THR A 770 27.26 -6.34 8.88
CA THR A 770 27.37 -7.79 8.72
C THR A 770 28.28 -8.16 7.54
N LEU A 771 28.05 -7.56 6.37
CA LEU A 771 28.82 -7.90 5.18
C LEU A 771 30.28 -7.45 5.24
N SER A 772 30.58 -6.31 5.90
CA SER A 772 31.96 -5.86 6.09
C SER A 772 32.70 -6.76 7.09
N SER A 773 32.05 -7.17 8.18
CA SER A 773 32.64 -8.09 9.14
C SER A 773 32.89 -9.46 8.53
N ASN A 774 31.91 -10.02 7.81
CA ASN A 774 32.07 -11.31 7.16
C ASN A 774 33.21 -11.30 6.12
N LEU A 775 33.34 -10.22 5.32
CA LEU A 775 34.48 -10.10 4.39
C LEU A 775 35.83 -10.06 5.14
N GLY A 776 35.89 -9.30 6.25
CA GLY A 776 37.08 -9.23 7.10
C GLY A 776 37.49 -10.62 7.63
N ASN A 777 36.54 -11.31 8.21
CA ASN A 777 36.75 -12.66 8.78
C ASN A 777 37.23 -13.65 7.71
N VAL A 778 36.70 -13.61 6.47
CA VAL A 778 37.14 -14.48 5.38
C VAL A 778 38.59 -14.18 4.99
N ILE A 779 38.97 -12.92 4.87
CA ILE A 779 40.34 -12.50 4.53
C ILE A 779 41.27 -12.96 5.66
N ALA A 780 40.89 -12.77 6.91
CA ALA A 780 41.68 -13.21 8.09
C ALA A 780 41.85 -14.74 8.14
N MET A 781 40.79 -15.50 7.89
CA MET A 781 40.81 -16.96 7.83
C MET A 781 41.69 -17.48 6.70
N LEU A 782 41.65 -16.85 5.51
CA LEU A 782 42.55 -17.15 4.39
C LEU A 782 44.01 -16.87 4.79
N GLY A 783 44.24 -15.68 5.38
CA GLY A 783 45.57 -15.29 5.88
C GLY A 783 46.12 -16.23 6.94
N ALA A 784 45.30 -16.58 7.94
CA ALA A 784 45.65 -17.53 8.98
C ALA A 784 45.89 -18.94 8.43
N GLY A 785 45.05 -19.40 7.48
CA GLY A 785 45.22 -20.68 6.80
C GLY A 785 46.54 -20.77 6.04
N LEU A 786 47.11 -19.67 5.59
CA LEU A 786 48.43 -19.57 4.96
C LEU A 786 49.58 -19.54 5.96
N LEU A 787 49.40 -18.85 7.08
CA LEU A 787 50.49 -18.57 8.06
C LEU A 787 50.62 -19.64 9.15
N LEU A 788 49.46 -20.21 9.61
CA LEU A 788 49.44 -21.11 10.77
C LEU A 788 49.49 -22.60 10.37
N PRO A 789 50.22 -23.46 11.15
CA PRO A 789 50.31 -24.92 10.88
C PRO A 789 49.05 -25.69 11.28
N PHE A 790 48.05 -25.06 11.89
CA PHE A 790 46.78 -25.63 12.35
C PHE A 790 45.59 -24.82 11.87
N LEU A 791 44.38 -25.33 12.03
CA LEU A 791 43.17 -24.57 11.72
C LEU A 791 43.00 -23.40 12.69
N PRO A 792 42.85 -22.18 12.21
CA PRO A 792 42.85 -20.99 13.07
C PRO A 792 41.61 -20.92 13.98
N MET A 793 40.54 -21.61 13.64
CA MET A 793 39.30 -21.74 14.43
C MET A 793 38.61 -23.05 14.06
N LEU A 794 38.01 -23.73 15.04
CA LEU A 794 37.22 -24.92 14.80
C LEU A 794 35.86 -24.58 14.22
N PRO A 795 35.24 -25.42 13.36
CA PRO A 795 33.93 -25.18 12.79
C PRO A 795 32.83 -24.88 13.85
N ALA A 796 32.87 -25.55 15.00
CA ALA A 796 31.95 -25.30 16.10
C ALA A 796 32.08 -23.88 16.67
N GLN A 797 33.31 -23.38 16.81
CA GLN A 797 33.58 -22.02 17.30
C GLN A 797 33.05 -20.95 16.32
N VAL A 798 33.29 -21.13 15.02
CA VAL A 798 32.75 -20.24 13.95
C VAL A 798 31.24 -20.16 14.02
N LEU A 799 30.59 -21.32 14.21
CA LEU A 799 29.11 -21.36 14.25
C LEU A 799 28.54 -20.72 15.54
N VAL A 800 29.17 -20.96 16.71
CA VAL A 800 28.78 -20.31 17.99
C VAL A 800 28.94 -18.80 17.88
N GLN A 801 30.05 -18.34 17.32
CA GLN A 801 30.33 -16.93 17.07
C GLN A 801 29.25 -16.29 16.17
N ASN A 802 28.92 -16.91 15.03
CA ASN A 802 27.92 -16.43 14.13
C ASN A 802 26.53 -16.36 14.79
N LEU A 803 26.17 -17.39 15.59
CA LEU A 803 24.91 -17.38 16.35
C LEU A 803 24.84 -16.20 17.34
N CYS A 804 25.96 -15.93 18.04
CA CYS A 804 26.04 -14.77 18.93
C CYS A 804 25.85 -13.45 18.17
N PHE A 805 26.49 -13.34 17.01
CA PHE A 805 26.30 -12.17 16.13
C PHE A 805 24.87 -11.98 15.68
N ASP A 806 24.29 -13.01 15.12
CA ASP A 806 22.94 -12.97 14.57
C ASP A 806 21.91 -12.61 15.63
N ALA A 807 22.04 -13.18 16.83
CA ALA A 807 21.15 -12.87 17.95
C ALA A 807 21.21 -11.39 18.37
N VAL A 808 22.43 -10.83 18.47
CA VAL A 808 22.58 -9.43 18.93
C VAL A 808 22.32 -8.41 17.82
N GLN A 809 22.50 -8.78 16.57
CA GLN A 809 22.21 -7.91 15.40
C GLN A 809 20.71 -7.59 15.26
N LEU A 810 19.80 -8.40 15.82
CA LEU A 810 18.38 -8.08 15.95
C LEU A 810 18.16 -6.73 16.65
N ALA A 811 19.09 -6.29 17.49
CA ALA A 811 19.03 -5.00 18.15
C ALA A 811 19.05 -3.81 17.17
N PHE A 812 19.54 -3.96 15.93
CA PHE A 812 19.53 -2.90 14.93
C PHE A 812 18.11 -2.49 14.50
N ALA A 813 17.12 -3.38 14.59
CA ALA A 813 15.72 -3.02 14.37
C ALA A 813 15.24 -1.91 15.32
N PHE A 814 15.95 -1.67 16.42
CA PHE A 814 15.63 -0.67 17.46
C PHE A 814 16.51 0.58 17.38
N ASP A 815 17.40 0.70 16.40
CA ASP A 815 18.29 1.87 16.27
C ASP A 815 17.54 3.14 15.87
N ARG A 816 18.14 4.29 16.16
CA ARG A 816 17.64 5.62 15.83
C ARG A 816 18.65 6.29 14.91
N PRO A 817 18.39 6.26 13.58
CA PRO A 817 19.25 6.93 12.62
C PRO A 817 19.22 8.46 12.82
N GLY A 818 20.33 9.12 12.54
CA GLY A 818 20.43 10.57 12.66
C GLY A 818 19.54 11.32 11.65
N PRO A 819 19.21 12.61 11.91
CA PRO A 819 18.31 13.41 11.08
C PRO A 819 18.76 13.54 9.62
N ALA A 820 20.06 13.47 9.34
CA ALA A 820 20.58 13.50 7.97
C ALA A 820 20.12 12.31 7.11
N ALA A 821 20.00 11.12 7.70
CA ALA A 821 19.50 9.92 7.02
C ALA A 821 17.99 10.00 6.72
N LEU A 822 17.25 10.84 7.46
CA LEU A 822 15.80 11.00 7.33
C LEU A 822 15.40 12.10 6.34
N ARG A 823 16.35 12.93 5.89
CA ARG A 823 16.08 14.08 4.99
C ARG A 823 15.95 13.68 3.52
N ARG A 824 16.44 12.52 3.12
CA ARG A 824 16.51 12.10 1.70
C ARG A 824 15.93 10.71 1.51
N PRO A 825 15.42 10.39 0.30
CA PRO A 825 14.95 9.05 -0.03
C PRO A 825 16.00 7.98 0.26
N ALA A 826 15.58 6.91 0.93
CA ALA A 826 16.47 5.84 1.35
C ALA A 826 16.60 4.79 0.24
N VAL A 827 17.63 4.93 -0.60
CA VAL A 827 17.94 3.99 -1.69
C VAL A 827 19.23 3.24 -1.38
N LEU A 828 19.17 1.91 -1.38
CA LEU A 828 20.35 1.04 -1.26
C LEU A 828 21.05 0.92 -2.62
N ARG A 829 22.16 1.64 -2.80
CA ARG A 829 22.97 1.56 -4.02
C ARG A 829 24.03 0.45 -3.90
N PRO A 830 24.07 -0.55 -4.80
CA PRO A 830 25.02 -1.66 -4.71
C PRO A 830 26.48 -1.20 -4.72
N ALA A 831 26.81 -0.17 -5.50
CA ALA A 831 28.19 0.36 -5.60
C ALA A 831 28.67 0.99 -4.28
N ASP A 832 27.81 1.74 -3.58
CA ASP A 832 28.13 2.35 -2.29
C ASP A 832 28.26 1.29 -1.20
N LEU A 833 27.41 0.26 -1.26
CA LEU A 833 27.47 -0.89 -0.35
C LEU A 833 28.79 -1.64 -0.55
N LEU A 834 29.19 -1.93 -1.79
CA LEU A 834 30.44 -2.63 -2.09
C LEU A 834 31.68 -1.84 -1.62
N ARG A 835 31.74 -0.53 -1.86
CA ARG A 835 32.83 0.34 -1.39
C ARG A 835 32.93 0.30 0.16
N TYR A 836 31.77 0.35 0.84
CA TYR A 836 31.73 0.24 2.29
C TYR A 836 32.25 -1.09 2.78
N ILE A 837 31.72 -2.20 2.24
CA ILE A 837 32.10 -3.56 2.60
C ILE A 837 33.61 -3.77 2.42
N THR A 838 34.17 -3.37 1.28
CA THR A 838 35.59 -3.54 0.99
C THR A 838 36.45 -2.71 1.95
N GLY A 839 36.14 -1.43 2.16
CA GLY A 839 36.95 -0.56 3.00
C GLY A 839 36.95 -0.97 4.47
N PHE A 840 35.78 -1.25 5.04
CA PHE A 840 35.66 -1.66 6.44
C PHE A 840 36.05 -3.12 6.67
N GLY A 841 35.83 -4.02 5.67
CA GLY A 841 36.25 -5.40 5.72
C GLY A 841 37.76 -5.56 5.74
N LEU A 842 38.50 -4.78 4.93
CA LEU A 842 39.95 -4.77 4.97
C LEU A 842 40.51 -4.26 6.31
N LEU A 843 39.85 -3.27 6.90
CA LEU A 843 40.23 -2.76 8.22
C LEU A 843 40.00 -3.82 9.31
N ASN A 844 38.90 -4.58 9.24
CA ASN A 844 38.63 -5.69 10.14
C ASN A 844 39.69 -6.79 10.00
N ALA A 845 39.97 -7.20 8.76
CA ALA A 845 41.04 -8.19 8.51
C ALA A 845 42.44 -7.78 9.06
N ALA A 846 42.74 -6.47 9.00
CA ALA A 846 43.96 -5.95 9.55
C ALA A 846 44.01 -6.06 11.10
N ALA A 847 42.90 -5.90 11.79
CA ALA A 847 42.78 -6.10 13.23
C ALA A 847 42.95 -7.56 13.61
N ASP A 848 42.31 -8.50 12.87
CA ASP A 848 42.45 -9.94 13.04
C ASP A 848 43.94 -10.38 12.87
N LEU A 849 44.61 -9.91 11.80
CA LEU A 849 46.02 -10.23 11.54
C LEU A 849 46.94 -9.66 12.64
N ALA A 850 46.64 -8.44 13.15
CA ALA A 850 47.39 -7.91 14.29
C ALA A 850 47.19 -8.77 15.55
N THR A 851 45.97 -9.26 15.78
CA THR A 851 45.65 -10.16 16.88
C THR A 851 46.37 -11.51 16.75
N PHE A 852 46.55 -12.03 15.53
CA PHE A 852 47.39 -13.24 15.31
C PHE A 852 48.84 -12.99 15.74
N GLY A 853 49.42 -11.83 15.42
CA GLY A 853 50.73 -11.43 15.90
C GLY A 853 50.81 -11.35 17.44
N VAL A 854 49.79 -10.76 18.07
CA VAL A 854 49.66 -10.68 19.54
C VAL A 854 49.59 -12.10 20.18
N LEU A 855 48.79 -13.00 19.58
CA LEU A 855 48.66 -14.37 20.07
C LEU A 855 49.95 -15.14 19.96
N VAL A 856 50.66 -15.04 18.87
CA VAL A 856 51.99 -15.66 18.71
C VAL A 856 52.93 -15.15 19.79
N LEU A 857 52.99 -13.85 20.05
CA LEU A 857 53.84 -13.27 21.10
C LEU A 857 53.42 -13.69 22.52
N ALA A 858 52.12 -13.67 22.84
CA ALA A 858 51.60 -13.92 24.16
C ALA A 858 51.63 -15.43 24.53
N VAL A 859 51.38 -16.32 23.56
CA VAL A 859 51.34 -17.78 23.80
C VAL A 859 52.74 -18.39 23.78
N HIS A 860 53.61 -18.03 22.84
CA HIS A 860 55.00 -18.56 22.78
C HIS A 860 55.86 -17.99 23.87
N GLY A 861 55.63 -16.74 24.31
CA GLY A 861 56.37 -16.11 25.41
C GLY A 861 56.02 -16.63 26.83
N SER A 862 54.91 -17.36 26.98
CA SER A 862 54.42 -17.81 28.28
C SER A 862 54.63 -19.30 28.60
N GLY A 863 55.20 -20.11 27.68
CA GLY A 863 55.45 -21.53 27.88
C GLY A 863 54.21 -22.39 28.18
N HIS A 864 53.04 -21.94 27.75
CA HIS A 864 51.77 -22.62 28.05
C HIS A 864 51.61 -23.93 27.25
N PRO A 865 51.37 -25.09 27.93
CA PRO A 865 50.94 -26.30 27.25
C PRO A 865 49.51 -26.10 26.72
N GLY A 866 49.28 -26.24 25.42
CA GLY A 866 47.96 -26.03 24.79
C GLY A 866 47.88 -24.83 23.85
N GLY A 867 48.95 -24.48 23.15
CA GLY A 867 49.05 -23.30 22.31
C GLY A 867 47.93 -23.12 21.23
N GLN A 868 47.37 -24.26 20.75
CA GLN A 868 46.27 -24.18 19.75
C GLN A 868 44.95 -23.75 20.39
N ASP A 869 44.59 -24.32 21.55
CA ASP A 869 43.35 -24.00 22.27
C ASP A 869 43.35 -22.54 22.79
N ALA A 870 44.53 -22.06 23.20
CA ALA A 870 44.73 -20.66 23.60
C ALA A 870 44.60 -19.73 22.35
N PHE A 871 45.12 -20.14 21.19
CA PHE A 871 44.96 -19.36 19.95
C PHE A 871 43.50 -19.28 19.54
N HIS A 872 42.78 -20.41 19.57
CA HIS A 872 41.33 -20.46 19.28
C HIS A 872 40.54 -19.55 20.24
N ALA A 873 40.82 -19.65 21.56
CA ALA A 873 40.18 -18.81 22.57
C ALA A 873 40.43 -17.30 22.33
N GLY A 874 41.69 -16.96 21.99
CA GLY A 874 42.08 -15.56 21.78
C GLY A 874 41.40 -14.96 20.58
N TRP A 875 41.43 -15.63 19.43
CA TRP A 875 40.75 -15.08 18.24
C TRP A 875 39.23 -15.02 18.39
N PHE A 876 38.60 -16.01 19.03
CA PHE A 876 37.20 -15.99 19.37
C PHE A 876 36.84 -14.75 20.24
N THR A 877 37.62 -14.48 21.28
CA THR A 877 37.45 -13.33 22.17
C THR A 877 37.59 -12.02 21.40
N GLU A 878 38.63 -11.88 20.61
CA GLU A 878 38.86 -10.69 19.81
C GLU A 878 37.70 -10.42 18.84
N ASN A 879 37.26 -11.42 18.10
CA ASN A 879 36.20 -11.31 17.16
C ASN A 879 34.89 -10.82 17.79
N LEU A 880 34.51 -11.32 18.96
CA LEU A 880 33.31 -10.84 19.67
C LEU A 880 33.45 -9.40 20.15
N LEU A 881 34.66 -9.00 20.62
CA LEU A 881 34.93 -7.65 21.10
C LEU A 881 35.03 -6.64 19.94
N THR A 882 35.66 -7.00 18.83
CA THR A 882 35.72 -6.15 17.63
C THR A 882 34.32 -5.94 17.03
N GLN A 883 33.47 -6.97 17.01
CA GLN A 883 32.07 -6.85 16.57
C GLN A 883 31.25 -5.99 17.52
N ALA A 884 31.42 -6.13 18.84
CA ALA A 884 30.77 -5.21 19.78
C ALA A 884 31.17 -3.76 19.52
N LEU A 885 32.43 -3.51 19.19
CA LEU A 885 32.96 -2.20 18.85
C LEU A 885 32.41 -1.67 17.52
N VAL A 886 32.37 -2.51 16.49
CA VAL A 886 31.77 -2.22 15.18
C VAL A 886 30.29 -1.87 15.31
N MET A 887 29.51 -2.68 16.05
CA MET A 887 28.09 -2.42 16.31
C MET A 887 27.87 -1.06 16.99
N TYR A 888 28.75 -0.68 17.90
CA TYR A 888 28.63 0.59 18.61
C TYR A 888 29.07 1.78 17.76
N LEU A 889 30.20 1.66 17.03
CA LEU A 889 30.84 2.77 16.31
C LEU A 889 30.24 3.03 14.93
N LEU A 890 29.83 2.00 14.18
CA LEU A 890 29.39 2.14 12.78
C LEU A 890 27.89 2.38 12.62
N ARG A 891 27.12 2.35 13.69
CA ARG A 891 25.67 2.66 13.63
C ARG A 891 25.36 4.03 13.02
N ALA A 892 24.18 4.18 12.43
CA ALA A 892 23.79 5.34 11.61
C ALA A 892 23.54 6.67 12.36
N GLY A 893 23.55 6.70 13.67
CA GLY A 893 23.10 7.89 14.44
C GLY A 893 24.13 8.54 15.38
N ARG A 894 25.39 8.13 15.36
CA ARG A 894 26.37 8.47 16.38
C ARG A 894 26.70 9.95 16.53
N HIS A 895 26.61 10.75 15.47
CA HIS A 895 27.05 12.15 15.44
C HIS A 895 25.92 13.17 15.64
N SER A 896 24.69 12.74 15.94
CA SER A 896 23.58 13.62 16.27
C SER A 896 23.50 13.89 17.78
N ALA A 897 22.95 15.01 18.18
CA ALA A 897 22.71 15.35 19.59
C ALA A 897 21.82 14.30 20.32
N GLU A 898 21.04 13.52 19.58
CA GLU A 898 20.24 12.39 20.03
C GLU A 898 21.02 11.06 20.10
N GLY A 899 22.34 11.08 19.92
CA GLY A 899 23.25 9.96 19.62
C GLY A 899 23.47 8.89 20.68
N ARG A 900 22.71 8.84 21.79
CA ARG A 900 22.79 7.73 22.75
C ARG A 900 22.24 6.45 22.13
N ALA A 901 23.04 5.37 22.18
CA ALA A 901 22.59 4.07 21.73
C ALA A 901 21.33 3.65 22.50
N PRO A 902 20.28 3.16 21.82
CA PRO A 902 19.09 2.61 22.48
C PRO A 902 19.46 1.47 23.45
N GLY A 903 18.62 1.24 24.47
CA GLY A 903 18.83 0.17 25.45
C GLY A 903 19.16 -1.19 24.83
N PRO A 904 18.38 -1.68 23.84
CA PRO A 904 18.67 -2.95 23.18
C PRO A 904 20.05 -3.05 22.53
N ILE A 905 20.55 -1.98 21.91
CA ILE A 905 21.89 -1.98 21.31
C ILE A 905 22.97 -2.02 22.39
N ARG A 906 22.81 -1.25 23.45
CA ARG A 906 23.76 -1.29 24.58
C ARG A 906 23.79 -2.67 25.24
N GLY A 907 22.61 -3.26 25.47
CA GLY A 907 22.49 -4.62 25.96
C GLY A 907 23.16 -5.65 25.05
N ALA A 908 22.96 -5.54 23.73
CA ALA A 908 23.60 -6.42 22.75
C ALA A 908 25.13 -6.31 22.75
N VAL A 909 25.67 -5.08 22.76
CA VAL A 909 27.13 -4.81 22.81
C VAL A 909 27.71 -5.35 24.11
N CYS A 910 27.06 -5.11 25.25
CA CYS A 910 27.48 -5.68 26.55
C CYS A 910 27.44 -7.20 26.54
N ALA A 911 26.39 -7.81 25.97
CA ALA A 911 26.28 -9.26 25.90
C ALA A 911 27.41 -9.88 25.08
N LEU A 912 27.75 -9.32 23.91
CA LEU A 912 28.90 -9.78 23.12
C LEU A 912 30.21 -9.68 23.90
N ALA A 913 30.45 -8.56 24.57
CA ALA A 913 31.68 -8.37 25.35
C ALA A 913 31.77 -9.38 26.52
N VAL A 914 30.65 -9.58 27.22
CA VAL A 914 30.58 -10.56 28.33
C VAL A 914 30.80 -11.99 27.83
N ILE A 915 30.15 -12.40 26.75
CA ILE A 915 30.32 -13.75 26.17
C ILE A 915 31.77 -13.93 25.69
N GLY A 916 32.34 -12.94 24.97
CA GLY A 916 33.71 -13.00 24.47
C GLY A 916 34.75 -13.12 25.56
N LEU A 917 34.55 -12.46 26.71
CA LEU A 917 35.49 -12.53 27.84
C LEU A 917 35.31 -13.75 28.77
N LEU A 918 34.04 -14.20 28.98
CA LEU A 918 33.74 -15.22 29.97
C LEU A 918 33.58 -16.64 29.39
N LEU A 919 33.27 -16.80 28.11
CA LEU A 919 33.07 -18.12 27.52
C LEU A 919 34.37 -18.95 27.48
N PRO A 920 35.52 -18.42 27.03
CA PRO A 920 36.77 -19.21 27.01
C PRO A 920 37.21 -19.76 28.36
N PRO A 921 37.24 -19.00 29.49
CA PRO A 921 37.59 -19.53 30.79
C PRO A 921 36.47 -20.33 31.48
N SER A 922 35.27 -20.39 30.91
CA SER A 922 34.12 -21.11 31.46
C SER A 922 34.28 -22.64 31.32
N PRO A 923 33.47 -23.46 32.04
CA PRO A 923 33.45 -24.91 31.84
C PRO A 923 33.05 -25.36 30.42
N LEU A 924 32.42 -24.45 29.63
CA LEU A 924 32.07 -24.69 28.22
C LEU A 924 33.27 -24.49 27.26
N GLY A 925 34.29 -23.73 27.68
CA GLY A 925 35.48 -23.46 26.87
C GLY A 925 36.16 -24.72 26.37
N PRO A 926 36.55 -25.66 27.24
CA PRO A 926 37.19 -26.92 26.83
C PRO A 926 36.34 -27.78 25.89
N LEU A 927 35.01 -27.77 26.03
CA LEU A 927 34.12 -28.49 25.13
C LEU A 927 34.16 -27.91 23.71
N LEU A 928 34.49 -26.64 23.59
CA LEU A 928 34.64 -25.93 22.31
C LEU A 928 36.12 -25.88 21.85
N GLY A 929 37.06 -26.54 22.52
CA GLY A 929 38.48 -26.48 22.20
C GLY A 929 39.11 -25.12 22.48
N MET A 930 38.75 -24.51 23.60
CA MET A 930 39.28 -23.24 24.09
C MET A 930 39.92 -23.39 25.46
N SER A 931 40.95 -22.63 25.74
CA SER A 931 41.60 -22.56 27.03
C SER A 931 41.63 -21.13 27.60
N ALA A 932 41.91 -21.03 28.92
CA ALA A 932 42.08 -19.73 29.56
C ALA A 932 43.27 -18.98 28.95
N LEU A 933 43.14 -17.69 28.75
CA LEU A 933 44.14 -16.84 28.11
C LEU A 933 45.07 -16.19 29.15
N PRO A 934 46.34 -15.96 28.82
CA PRO A 934 47.25 -15.28 29.71
C PRO A 934 46.88 -13.80 29.88
N PRO A 935 47.10 -13.18 31.05
CA PRO A 935 46.77 -11.76 31.31
C PRO A 935 47.44 -10.80 30.33
N LEU A 936 48.66 -11.12 29.87
CA LEU A 936 49.38 -10.33 28.85
C LEU A 936 48.58 -10.19 27.57
N TYR A 937 47.87 -11.25 27.15
CA TYR A 937 47.03 -11.21 25.97
C TYR A 937 45.94 -10.13 26.07
N TYR A 938 45.24 -10.05 27.19
CA TYR A 938 44.18 -9.07 27.39
C TYR A 938 44.67 -7.61 27.32
N GLY A 939 45.89 -7.37 27.86
CA GLY A 939 46.54 -6.06 27.78
C GLY A 939 46.89 -5.65 26.35
N LEU A 940 47.46 -6.57 25.57
CA LEU A 940 47.79 -6.33 24.15
C LEU A 940 46.53 -6.25 23.27
N LEU A 941 45.53 -7.08 23.54
CA LEU A 941 44.25 -7.01 22.86
C LEU A 941 43.54 -5.65 23.07
N ALA A 942 43.60 -5.12 24.29
CA ALA A 942 43.08 -3.79 24.56
C ALA A 942 43.74 -2.71 23.68
N ALA A 943 45.04 -2.79 23.45
CA ALA A 943 45.75 -1.89 22.55
C ALA A 943 45.26 -2.05 21.08
N VAL A 944 45.11 -3.31 20.60
CA VAL A 944 44.57 -3.58 19.25
C VAL A 944 43.15 -3.01 19.12
N LEU A 945 42.27 -3.21 20.09
CA LEU A 945 40.89 -2.69 20.08
C LEU A 945 40.84 -1.15 20.05
N VAL A 946 41.73 -0.49 20.79
CA VAL A 946 41.83 0.99 20.77
C VAL A 946 42.27 1.48 19.39
N LEU A 947 43.32 0.88 18.82
CA LEU A 947 43.79 1.24 17.47
C LEU A 947 42.72 0.97 16.39
N TYR A 948 42.10 -0.18 16.47
CA TYR A 948 41.01 -0.56 15.57
C TYR A 948 39.81 0.41 15.69
N GLY A 949 39.39 0.72 16.91
CA GLY A 949 38.33 1.69 17.17
C GLY A 949 38.65 3.09 16.63
N ALA A 950 39.89 3.54 16.78
CA ALA A 950 40.35 4.80 16.21
C ALA A 950 40.30 4.75 14.65
N GLY A 951 40.77 3.65 14.04
CA GLY A 951 40.73 3.38 12.62
C GLY A 951 39.30 3.39 12.07
N LEU A 952 38.37 2.70 12.74
CA LEU A 952 36.94 2.69 12.41
C LEU A 952 36.34 4.09 12.47
N ALA A 953 36.62 4.85 13.50
CA ALA A 953 36.12 6.22 13.67
C ALA A 953 36.64 7.16 12.58
N TRP A 954 37.93 7.05 12.22
CA TRP A 954 38.55 7.79 11.13
C TRP A 954 37.98 7.42 9.77
N ALA A 955 37.88 6.12 9.46
CA ALA A 955 37.34 5.61 8.20
C ALA A 955 35.88 6.05 8.02
N LYS A 956 35.07 5.98 9.08
CA LYS A 956 33.69 6.43 9.07
C LYS A 956 33.56 7.93 8.79
N ARG A 957 34.34 8.78 9.48
CA ARG A 957 34.32 10.24 9.22
C ARG A 957 34.66 10.54 7.77
N ARG A 958 35.66 9.85 7.21
CA ARG A 958 36.08 10.03 5.81
C ARG A 958 35.00 9.55 4.83
N TYR A 959 34.34 8.45 5.12
CA TYR A 959 33.23 7.91 4.32
C TYR A 959 32.03 8.86 4.36
N ASP A 960 31.58 9.28 5.52
CA ASP A 960 30.43 10.18 5.71
C ASP A 960 30.70 11.54 5.05
N GLY A 961 31.92 12.07 5.12
CA GLY A 961 32.33 13.31 4.45
C GLY A 961 32.26 13.20 2.91
N ARG A 962 32.68 12.08 2.33
CA ARG A 962 32.59 11.84 0.87
C ARG A 962 31.13 11.71 0.39
N VAL A 963 30.33 10.97 1.15
CA VAL A 963 28.88 10.81 0.84
C VAL A 963 28.14 12.14 0.92
N ALA A 964 28.56 13.06 1.80
CA ALA A 964 28.02 14.42 1.89
C ALA A 964 28.45 15.34 0.75
N ALA A 965 29.66 15.13 0.20
CA ALA A 965 30.25 15.98 -0.83
C ALA A 965 29.89 15.57 -2.29
N GLU A 966 29.39 14.35 -2.52
CA GLU A 966 28.96 13.93 -3.86
C GLU A 966 27.68 14.68 -4.26
N PRO A 967 27.72 15.53 -5.34
CA PRO A 967 26.50 16.07 -5.92
C PRO A 967 25.69 14.91 -6.47
N ARG A 968 24.51 14.67 -5.91
CA ARG A 968 23.58 13.65 -6.39
C ARG A 968 22.65 14.28 -7.41
N PRO A 969 22.43 13.60 -8.58
CA PRO A 969 21.57 14.10 -9.65
C PRO A 969 20.12 14.30 -9.22
#